data_f886133f02ade48d16f152981e6a2394
#
_entry.id   f886133f02ade48d16f152981e6a2394
#
_cell.length_a   1.000
_cell.length_b   1.000
_cell.length_c   1.000
_cell.angle_alpha   90.00
_cell.angle_beta   90.00
_cell.angle_gamma   90.00
#
_symmetry.space_group_name_H-M   'P 1'
#
loop_
_entity.id
_entity.type
_entity.pdbx_description
1 polymer ?
#
loop_
_entity_poly.entity_id
_entity_poly.type
_entity_poly.pdbx_seq_one_letter_code
_entity_poly.pdbx_strand_id
1 'polypeptide(L)'
;MKQFKKIVTRKIKFILDPLIEFSRDSRLRIRSKYTSYLEKNPVRSNYILYEAYHGKSISGNCYAIFLGLMKDSTFKDLHHVWVINDFNDPMIAELKQKTSNISFVKVDSNEYLKYLATSKYLVNDTSFPFYFIKRDEQVYINTWHGTPLKTLGKDLNKRSMSGHKNIQRNLLHCDYLISPNTFTYEKLLKSNDVFGIFTGKIANIGYPRVDLTLNTSSESVKERLDLPFNKKIVLYAPTWRGTIGAEEDTCYTLHSEVVKIQQALGDDYLVLLKSHYFSYKFFKQSGLEHLCVPNWIDTNELLSAIDILITDYSSIFFDFLPLKRPVFFYMPDLREYESERGFYLDITKLPGPICESIVDLIDSLGQLNSLNNFNKQFEKQYKEFLDEYCSYDDGNATDRLIDIIFKKKNQDDLIKVESDKQKLLFYCGGFYNNGITVSATNLFDQIDYNKYEVVVIDNSNYHKDKWMNIQKLHPNVHIIYRPGFVNRTLIETYKQNLIFRRGIYNNKMLKYTPVNSYKRELKRIIGNTKFDVGIDFGGYNKFWTLLFAFGDFKVKSIFLHADMMKEYNKKVNHKYKHRGNLKVIFSLYKFFDRIVSVAESTNIENHLNLSPYIPNALEKMVFVNNVISPNKVLQMKENKEIIEFNNERYLITYQNDKNESIGLNLSGIPLPNKEYINFITIGRLSPEKGQKKLISAFSQLHKHYPKAVLYIVGEGPLKKELKDHTKKLHLEHCVFFVGQLENPFSLLDECDCFVLSSDYEGQGLVLMEAMILKKPIIATDVTGVHSVLEGGYGLLVDNNETALFNGMSDFIQNSMEQKSFDYEKYNSEALDLFYKNVCTKTN
;
A
#
# COMPACT_ATOMS: atom_id res chain seq x y z
N MET A 1 -43.34 -19.63 13.77
CA MET A 1 -42.33 -20.73 13.65
C MET A 1 -41.08 -20.37 12.82
N LYS A 2 -41.20 -19.87 11.56
CA LYS A 2 -40.04 -19.47 10.74
C LYS A 2 -39.15 -18.40 11.38
N GLN A 3 -39.71 -17.39 12.06
CA GLN A 3 -38.95 -16.30 12.69
C GLN A 3 -38.21 -16.79 13.95
N PHE A 4 -38.79 -17.67 14.74
CA PHE A 4 -38.16 -18.30 15.90
C PHE A 4 -36.98 -19.20 15.49
N LYS A 5 -37.15 -20.07 14.47
CA LYS A 5 -36.06 -20.85 13.88
C LYS A 5 -34.89 -19.96 13.43
N LYS A 6 -35.18 -18.85 12.76
CA LYS A 6 -34.15 -17.89 12.29
C LYS A 6 -33.39 -17.25 13.47
N ILE A 7 -34.05 -16.93 14.57
CA ILE A 7 -33.43 -16.37 15.79
C ILE A 7 -32.54 -17.41 16.46
N VAL A 8 -33.03 -18.66 16.63
CA VAL A 8 -32.27 -19.76 17.23
C VAL A 8 -31.03 -20.09 16.41
N THR A 9 -31.18 -20.26 15.09
CA THR A 9 -30.04 -20.51 14.18
C THR A 9 -29.01 -19.39 14.26
N ARG A 10 -29.44 -18.14 14.37
CA ARG A 10 -28.55 -16.98 14.48
C ARG A 10 -27.80 -16.94 15.82
N LYS A 11 -28.40 -17.40 16.92
CA LYS A 11 -27.76 -17.53 18.23
C LYS A 11 -26.74 -18.69 18.23
N ILE A 12 -27.12 -19.83 17.67
CA ILE A 12 -26.25 -21.01 17.53
C ILE A 12 -25.02 -20.63 16.70
N LYS A 13 -25.21 -20.03 15.54
CA LYS A 13 -24.09 -19.56 14.70
C LYS A 13 -23.18 -18.56 15.43
N PHE A 14 -23.75 -17.66 16.24
CA PHE A 14 -22.91 -16.72 17.00
C PHE A 14 -21.95 -17.43 17.97
N ILE A 15 -22.36 -18.55 18.54
CA ILE A 15 -21.54 -19.32 19.48
C ILE A 15 -20.60 -20.26 18.73
N LEU A 16 -21.11 -20.97 17.71
CA LEU A 16 -20.34 -22.04 17.06
C LEU A 16 -19.38 -21.54 15.95
N ASP A 17 -19.78 -20.52 15.15
CA ASP A 17 -18.97 -20.09 14.02
C ASP A 17 -17.53 -19.71 14.43
N PRO A 18 -17.30 -18.90 15.51
CA PRO A 18 -15.93 -18.59 15.94
C PRO A 18 -15.13 -19.79 16.42
N LEU A 19 -15.79 -20.78 17.06
CA LEU A 19 -15.12 -22.01 17.51
C LEU A 19 -14.72 -22.88 16.31
N ILE A 20 -15.63 -23.05 15.36
CA ILE A 20 -15.38 -23.82 14.13
C ILE A 20 -14.27 -23.18 13.31
N GLU A 21 -14.33 -21.86 13.12
CA GLU A 21 -13.28 -21.12 12.42
C GLU A 21 -11.93 -21.28 13.12
N PHE A 22 -11.91 -21.11 14.44
CA PHE A 22 -10.70 -21.29 15.26
C PHE A 22 -10.13 -22.70 15.19
N SER A 23 -10.97 -23.73 15.16
CA SER A 23 -10.51 -25.13 15.04
C SER A 23 -9.94 -25.46 13.65
N ARG A 24 -10.48 -24.84 12.60
CA ARG A 24 -10.12 -25.13 11.20
C ARG A 24 -8.96 -24.29 10.69
N ASP A 25 -8.88 -23.01 11.07
CA ASP A 25 -7.85 -22.09 10.57
C ASP A 25 -6.62 -22.08 11.51
N SER A 26 -5.52 -22.72 11.06
CA SER A 26 -4.23 -22.71 11.77
C SER A 26 -3.66 -21.30 11.93
N ARG A 27 -3.82 -20.45 10.93
CA ARG A 27 -3.34 -19.05 10.97
C ARG A 27 -4.07 -18.22 12.04
N LEU A 28 -5.35 -18.49 12.27
CA LEU A 28 -6.09 -17.86 13.36
C LEU A 28 -5.57 -18.32 14.74
N ARG A 29 -5.26 -19.61 14.89
CA ARG A 29 -4.65 -20.14 16.13
C ARG A 29 -3.28 -19.55 16.41
N ILE A 30 -2.41 -19.45 15.38
CA ILE A 30 -1.09 -18.82 15.48
C ILE A 30 -1.23 -17.37 15.98
N ARG A 31 -2.06 -16.54 15.32
CA ARG A 31 -2.28 -15.15 15.73
C ARG A 31 -2.83 -15.03 17.15
N SER A 32 -3.80 -15.87 17.51
CA SER A 32 -4.38 -15.87 18.85
C SER A 32 -3.36 -16.24 19.92
N LYS A 33 -2.50 -17.22 19.64
CA LYS A 33 -1.45 -17.67 20.53
C LYS A 33 -0.35 -16.62 20.70
N TYR A 34 0.11 -16.04 19.58
CA TYR A 34 1.03 -14.91 19.60
C TYR A 34 0.48 -13.72 20.42
N THR A 35 -0.80 -13.38 20.20
CA THR A 35 -1.49 -12.34 20.98
C THR A 35 -1.47 -12.66 22.48
N SER A 36 -1.70 -13.92 22.84
CA SER A 36 -1.68 -14.34 24.23
C SER A 36 -0.28 -14.19 24.87
N TYR A 37 0.79 -14.53 24.14
CA TYR A 37 2.16 -14.31 24.61
C TYR A 37 2.48 -12.83 24.73
N LEU A 38 2.08 -12.02 23.75
CA LEU A 38 2.28 -10.58 23.74
C LEU A 38 1.66 -9.89 24.97
N GLU A 39 0.45 -10.30 25.37
CA GLU A 39 -0.30 -9.66 26.46
C GLU A 39 0.09 -10.19 27.85
N LYS A 40 0.53 -11.45 27.96
CA LYS A 40 0.68 -12.11 29.26
C LYS A 40 2.13 -12.29 29.71
N ASN A 41 3.07 -12.32 28.80
CA ASN A 41 4.46 -12.61 29.12
C ASN A 41 5.31 -11.33 29.14
N PRO A 42 6.21 -11.13 30.13
CA PRO A 42 7.13 -10.01 30.14
C PRO A 42 8.20 -10.15 29.06
N VAL A 43 8.77 -9.05 28.64
CA VAL A 43 9.98 -9.03 27.80
C VAL A 43 11.17 -9.47 28.66
N ARG A 44 12.02 -10.34 28.09
CA ARG A 44 13.23 -10.89 28.74
C ARG A 44 14.44 -10.09 28.28
N SER A 45 15.03 -9.36 29.19
CA SER A 45 16.10 -8.40 28.89
C SER A 45 17.38 -9.01 28.29
N ASN A 46 17.65 -10.27 28.59
CA ASN A 46 18.83 -11.01 28.16
C ASN A 46 18.58 -11.93 26.96
N TYR A 47 17.46 -11.80 26.24
CA TYR A 47 17.16 -12.63 25.07
C TYR A 47 17.27 -11.81 23.78
N ILE A 48 17.94 -12.41 22.78
CA ILE A 48 18.03 -11.88 21.41
C ILE A 48 17.57 -12.93 20.42
N LEU A 49 16.68 -12.54 19.48
CA LEU A 49 16.17 -13.40 18.43
C LEU A 49 16.72 -12.96 17.09
N TYR A 50 17.28 -13.90 16.34
CA TYR A 50 17.81 -13.73 14.99
C TYR A 50 16.93 -14.46 13.98
N GLU A 51 16.54 -13.77 12.90
CA GLU A 51 15.83 -14.39 11.78
C GLU A 51 16.43 -13.90 10.46
N ALA A 52 17.28 -14.75 9.86
CA ALA A 52 17.85 -14.50 8.55
C ALA A 52 17.05 -15.21 7.47
N TYR A 53 16.73 -14.51 6.37
CA TYR A 53 16.02 -15.03 5.20
C TYR A 53 14.76 -15.85 5.53
N HIS A 54 13.94 -15.37 6.49
CA HIS A 54 12.74 -16.07 6.99
C HIS A 54 13.04 -17.46 7.60
N GLY A 55 14.16 -17.59 8.29
CA GLY A 55 14.58 -18.84 8.94
C GLY A 55 15.09 -19.92 7.95
N LYS A 56 15.58 -19.52 6.78
CA LYS A 56 16.14 -20.46 5.80
C LYS A 56 17.61 -20.78 5.99
N SER A 57 18.35 -19.91 6.65
CA SER A 57 19.79 -20.09 6.92
C SER A 57 20.22 -19.35 8.18
N ILE A 58 21.36 -19.74 8.70
CA ILE A 58 22.10 -19.01 9.73
C ILE A 58 23.24 -18.29 8.98
N SER A 59 23.01 -17.03 8.58
CA SER A 59 23.93 -16.36 7.65
C SER A 59 23.77 -14.83 7.67
N GLY A 60 24.64 -14.15 6.94
CA GLY A 60 24.58 -12.75 6.61
C GLY A 60 24.74 -11.82 7.82
N ASN A 61 24.04 -10.67 7.79
CA ASN A 61 24.14 -9.66 8.85
C ASN A 61 23.79 -10.22 10.23
N CYS A 62 22.75 -11.06 10.31
CA CYS A 62 22.34 -11.69 11.58
C CYS A 62 23.47 -12.55 12.17
N TYR A 63 24.19 -13.30 11.32
CA TYR A 63 25.29 -14.17 11.74
C TYR A 63 26.53 -13.35 12.17
N ALA A 64 26.87 -12.32 11.42
CA ALA A 64 27.98 -11.43 11.79
C ALA A 64 27.73 -10.75 13.15
N ILE A 65 26.52 -10.23 13.38
CA ILE A 65 26.13 -9.63 14.68
C ILE A 65 26.23 -10.66 15.82
N PHE A 66 25.76 -11.89 15.59
CA PHE A 66 25.90 -12.96 16.57
C PHE A 66 27.36 -13.21 16.92
N LEU A 67 28.25 -13.37 15.93
CA LEU A 67 29.67 -13.59 16.16
C LEU A 67 30.35 -12.44 16.91
N GLY A 68 29.99 -11.19 16.57
CA GLY A 68 30.51 -10.03 17.26
C GLY A 68 30.09 -9.96 18.73
N LEU A 69 28.82 -10.25 19.04
CA LEU A 69 28.34 -10.32 20.42
C LEU A 69 28.96 -11.46 21.22
N MET A 70 29.28 -12.59 20.57
CA MET A 70 29.94 -13.70 21.19
C MET A 70 31.42 -13.40 21.56
N LYS A 71 32.10 -12.52 20.80
CA LYS A 71 33.47 -12.10 21.07
C LYS A 71 33.58 -11.16 22.29
N ASP A 72 32.48 -10.38 22.56
CA ASP A 72 32.51 -9.39 23.62
C ASP A 72 31.99 -10.00 24.94
N SER A 73 32.85 -10.13 25.93
CA SER A 73 32.55 -10.73 27.24
C SER A 73 31.42 -9.98 28.01
N THR A 74 31.13 -8.74 27.65
CA THR A 74 30.03 -7.97 28.26
C THR A 74 28.66 -8.62 27.97
N PHE A 75 28.54 -9.38 26.89
CA PHE A 75 27.30 -10.00 26.44
C PHE A 75 27.23 -11.51 26.69
N LYS A 76 28.13 -12.08 27.50
CA LYS A 76 28.21 -13.52 27.81
C LYS A 76 26.89 -14.13 28.35
N ASP A 77 26.06 -13.29 29.02
CA ASP A 77 24.77 -13.70 29.62
C ASP A 77 23.59 -13.59 28.65
N LEU A 78 23.80 -13.14 27.40
CA LEU A 78 22.76 -13.14 26.39
C LEU A 78 22.39 -14.56 25.99
N HIS A 79 21.08 -14.82 25.92
CA HIS A 79 20.54 -16.05 25.35
C HIS A 79 20.16 -15.82 23.89
N HIS A 80 20.86 -16.52 23.00
CA HIS A 80 20.71 -16.39 21.54
C HIS A 80 19.63 -17.34 21.03
N VAL A 81 18.63 -16.83 20.34
CA VAL A 81 17.53 -17.61 19.74
C VAL A 81 17.62 -17.49 18.23
N TRP A 82 17.96 -18.56 17.55
CA TRP A 82 18.00 -18.61 16.09
C TRP A 82 16.71 -19.20 15.52
N VAL A 83 16.18 -18.50 14.54
CA VAL A 83 15.04 -19.01 13.75
C VAL A 83 15.61 -19.80 12.58
N ILE A 84 15.28 -21.11 12.53
CA ILE A 84 15.71 -22.01 11.46
C ILE A 84 14.60 -23.01 11.13
N ASN A 85 14.33 -23.23 9.85
CA ASN A 85 13.28 -24.12 9.38
C ASN A 85 13.78 -25.57 9.18
N ASP A 86 15.07 -25.75 8.84
CA ASP A 86 15.72 -27.05 8.71
C ASP A 86 16.61 -27.32 9.92
N PHE A 87 16.21 -28.28 10.77
CA PHE A 87 16.97 -28.65 11.96
C PHE A 87 18.17 -29.58 11.67
N ASN A 88 18.36 -29.98 10.41
CA ASN A 88 19.54 -30.74 9.95
C ASN A 88 20.66 -29.82 9.44
N ASP A 89 20.48 -28.48 9.50
CA ASP A 89 21.51 -27.53 9.09
C ASP A 89 22.79 -27.75 9.93
N PRO A 90 23.95 -27.99 9.29
CA PRO A 90 25.23 -28.22 10.00
C PRO A 90 25.62 -27.07 10.92
N MET A 91 25.26 -25.83 10.60
CA MET A 91 25.53 -24.66 11.44
C MET A 91 24.96 -24.79 12.86
N ILE A 92 23.87 -25.56 13.05
CA ILE A 92 23.31 -25.81 14.37
C ILE A 92 24.32 -26.50 15.30
N ALA A 93 25.02 -27.53 14.79
CA ALA A 93 26.03 -28.23 15.54
C ALA A 93 27.23 -27.32 15.84
N GLU A 94 27.68 -26.56 14.86
CA GLU A 94 28.78 -25.59 15.01
C GLU A 94 28.46 -24.53 16.08
N LEU A 95 27.30 -23.93 16.05
CA LEU A 95 26.91 -22.89 17.01
C LEU A 95 26.73 -23.44 18.44
N LYS A 96 26.25 -24.67 18.59
CA LYS A 96 26.16 -25.34 19.90
C LYS A 96 27.53 -25.62 20.54
N GLN A 97 28.57 -25.78 19.72
CA GLN A 97 29.94 -25.90 20.22
C GLN A 97 30.48 -24.57 20.72
N LYS A 98 30.04 -23.44 20.11
CA LYS A 98 30.51 -22.09 20.49
C LYS A 98 29.88 -21.58 21.77
N THR A 99 28.60 -21.97 22.09
CA THR A 99 27.92 -21.53 23.29
C THR A 99 26.78 -22.47 23.70
N SER A 100 26.59 -22.59 25.02
CA SER A 100 25.42 -23.28 25.61
C SER A 100 24.19 -22.37 25.73
N ASN A 101 24.36 -21.03 25.66
CA ASN A 101 23.27 -20.06 25.77
C ASN A 101 22.57 -19.83 24.43
N ILE A 102 22.20 -20.94 23.75
CA ILE A 102 21.60 -20.86 22.42
C ILE A 102 20.37 -21.77 22.31
N SER A 103 19.37 -21.31 21.56
CA SER A 103 18.17 -22.06 21.21
C SER A 103 17.85 -21.94 19.73
N PHE A 104 17.25 -22.97 19.16
CA PHE A 104 16.80 -22.98 17.75
C PHE A 104 15.30 -23.22 17.69
N VAL A 105 14.60 -22.41 16.90
CA VAL A 105 13.14 -22.45 16.78
C VAL A 105 12.71 -22.38 15.34
N LYS A 106 11.60 -23.07 15.00
CA LYS A 106 11.01 -23.05 13.67
C LYS A 106 9.98 -21.94 13.57
N VAL A 107 9.93 -21.28 12.42
CA VAL A 107 8.90 -20.25 12.12
C VAL A 107 7.50 -20.81 12.42
N ASP A 108 6.66 -19.99 13.02
CA ASP A 108 5.27 -20.31 13.43
C ASP A 108 5.13 -21.40 14.51
N SER A 109 6.24 -21.95 15.05
CA SER A 109 6.19 -22.84 16.22
C SER A 109 5.78 -22.06 17.48
N ASN A 110 5.36 -22.78 18.51
CA ASN A 110 4.97 -22.15 19.78
C ASN A 110 6.13 -21.40 20.45
N GLU A 111 7.31 -21.96 20.39
CA GLU A 111 8.55 -21.39 20.89
C GLU A 111 8.91 -20.11 20.12
N TYR A 112 8.83 -20.16 18.79
CA TYR A 112 9.02 -18.98 17.94
C TYR A 112 8.07 -17.84 18.34
N LEU A 113 6.76 -18.11 18.42
CA LEU A 113 5.76 -17.11 18.79
C LEU A 113 6.04 -16.50 20.17
N LYS A 114 6.51 -17.34 21.11
CA LYS A 114 6.86 -16.90 22.45
C LYS A 114 8.11 -16.01 22.43
N TYR A 115 9.19 -16.44 21.77
CA TYR A 115 10.42 -15.65 21.71
C TYR A 115 10.25 -14.36 20.90
N LEU A 116 9.53 -14.40 19.78
CA LEU A 116 9.20 -13.19 19.02
C LEU A 116 8.43 -12.14 19.87
N ALA A 117 7.56 -12.60 20.77
CA ALA A 117 6.82 -11.73 21.67
C ALA A 117 7.60 -11.26 22.90
N THR A 118 8.69 -11.96 23.29
CA THR A 118 9.32 -11.76 24.60
C THR A 118 10.82 -11.46 24.56
N SER A 119 11.53 -11.65 23.44
CA SER A 119 12.95 -11.29 23.35
C SER A 119 13.13 -9.78 23.38
N LYS A 120 14.16 -9.31 24.09
CA LYS A 120 14.50 -7.88 24.18
C LYS A 120 14.96 -7.34 22.82
N TYR A 121 15.84 -8.07 22.17
CA TYR A 121 16.40 -7.70 20.87
C TYR A 121 15.86 -8.61 19.78
N LEU A 122 15.46 -8.02 18.67
CA LEU A 122 14.95 -8.71 17.48
C LEU A 122 15.83 -8.26 16.30
N VAL A 123 16.55 -9.18 15.69
CA VAL A 123 17.42 -8.92 14.53
C VAL A 123 16.87 -9.65 13.33
N ASN A 124 16.63 -8.93 12.25
CA ASN A 124 16.05 -9.48 11.03
C ASN A 124 16.61 -8.76 9.80
N ASP A 125 16.85 -9.49 8.72
CA ASP A 125 17.37 -8.96 7.45
C ASP A 125 16.30 -8.77 6.36
N THR A 126 15.07 -9.21 6.64
CA THR A 126 13.94 -9.15 5.72
C THR A 126 12.70 -8.56 6.38
N SER A 127 11.77 -9.39 6.80
CA SER A 127 10.55 -8.98 7.48
C SER A 127 9.98 -10.09 8.35
N PHE A 128 9.54 -9.76 9.56
CA PHE A 128 8.75 -10.66 10.40
C PHE A 128 7.34 -10.89 9.82
N PRO A 129 6.65 -11.98 10.21
CA PRO A 129 5.33 -12.34 9.71
C PRO A 129 4.27 -11.24 9.93
N PHE A 130 3.18 -11.28 9.15
CA PHE A 130 2.10 -10.29 9.19
C PHE A 130 1.47 -10.06 10.58
N TYR A 131 1.57 -11.01 11.48
CA TYR A 131 1.04 -10.88 12.84
C TYR A 131 2.02 -10.21 13.83
N PHE A 132 3.27 -10.01 13.46
CA PHE A 132 4.27 -9.37 14.32
C PHE A 132 3.85 -7.95 14.75
N ILE A 133 4.05 -7.67 16.03
CA ILE A 133 3.88 -6.34 16.64
C ILE A 133 5.04 -6.15 17.60
N LYS A 134 5.84 -5.12 17.38
CA LYS A 134 6.90 -4.76 18.33
C LYS A 134 6.31 -4.14 19.60
N ARG A 135 6.75 -4.59 20.75
CA ARG A 135 6.45 -3.97 22.05
C ARG A 135 7.39 -2.80 22.30
N ASP A 136 6.99 -1.86 23.15
CA ASP A 136 7.82 -0.67 23.45
C ASP A 136 9.12 -1.04 24.16
N GLU A 137 9.10 -2.13 24.94
CA GLU A 137 10.28 -2.63 25.66
C GLU A 137 11.27 -3.41 24.75
N GLN A 138 10.84 -3.81 23.54
CA GLN A 138 11.70 -4.51 22.59
C GLN A 138 12.50 -3.52 21.74
N VAL A 139 13.66 -3.95 21.26
CA VAL A 139 14.50 -3.24 20.29
C VAL A 139 14.53 -4.06 18.99
N TYR A 140 13.98 -3.52 17.92
CA TYR A 140 13.97 -4.14 16.61
C TYR A 140 15.05 -3.53 15.70
N ILE A 141 15.98 -4.38 15.25
CA ILE A 141 17.09 -4.06 14.36
C ILE A 141 16.81 -4.72 13.03
N ASN A 142 16.59 -3.94 11.99
CA ASN A 142 16.48 -4.43 10.62
C ASN A 142 17.77 -4.08 9.88
N THR A 143 18.42 -5.08 9.32
CA THR A 143 19.69 -4.90 8.61
C THR A 143 19.50 -4.82 7.10
N TRP A 144 18.29 -5.11 6.59
CA TRP A 144 18.07 -5.36 5.19
C TRP A 144 19.08 -6.41 4.64
N HIS A 145 19.15 -6.61 3.33
CA HIS A 145 19.95 -7.70 2.75
C HIS A 145 20.70 -7.31 1.47
N GLY A 146 21.02 -6.04 1.28
CA GLY A 146 21.88 -5.58 0.18
C GLY A 146 21.53 -4.22 -0.37
N THR A 147 22.54 -3.57 -0.97
CA THR A 147 22.35 -2.35 -1.76
C THR A 147 21.49 -2.65 -2.99
N PRO A 148 20.38 -1.93 -3.23
CA PRO A 148 19.44 -2.29 -4.28
C PRO A 148 19.94 -1.83 -5.66
N LEU A 149 20.38 -2.78 -6.49
CA LEU A 149 20.56 -2.55 -7.93
C LEU A 149 19.21 -2.41 -8.65
N LYS A 150 18.27 -3.28 -8.30
CA LYS A 150 16.90 -3.36 -8.86
C LYS A 150 15.93 -2.44 -8.14
N THR A 151 14.91 -1.96 -8.85
CA THR A 151 13.83 -1.20 -8.22
C THR A 151 13.05 -2.04 -7.20
N LEU A 152 12.55 -1.39 -6.17
CA LEU A 152 11.87 -1.99 -5.04
C LEU A 152 10.45 -1.43 -4.88
N GLY A 153 9.60 -2.15 -4.19
CA GLY A 153 8.31 -1.66 -3.67
C GLY A 153 7.42 -1.01 -4.73
N LYS A 154 7.16 0.29 -4.56
CA LYS A 154 6.31 1.06 -5.48
C LYS A 154 7.02 1.48 -6.77
N ASP A 155 8.34 1.36 -6.84
CA ASP A 155 9.14 1.76 -8.01
C ASP A 155 9.27 0.63 -9.04
N LEU A 156 8.80 -0.59 -8.75
CA LEU A 156 8.79 -1.71 -9.69
C LEU A 156 7.97 -1.38 -10.95
N ASN A 157 8.48 -1.66 -12.15
CA ASN A 157 7.79 -1.45 -13.41
C ASN A 157 6.47 -2.23 -13.49
N LYS A 158 6.50 -3.53 -13.24
CA LYS A 158 5.31 -4.38 -13.10
C LYS A 158 4.92 -4.55 -11.63
N ARG A 159 4.52 -3.47 -10.96
CA ARG A 159 4.20 -3.49 -9.53
C ARG A 159 2.81 -4.02 -9.23
N SER A 160 2.65 -4.71 -8.12
CA SER A 160 1.34 -4.95 -7.51
C SER A 160 0.94 -3.81 -6.57
N MET A 161 -0.36 -3.53 -6.45
CA MET A 161 -0.89 -2.43 -5.61
C MET A 161 -0.31 -2.41 -4.19
N SER A 162 -0.11 -3.56 -3.58
CA SER A 162 0.29 -3.68 -2.18
C SER A 162 1.36 -4.76 -1.93
N GLY A 163 2.22 -5.03 -2.91
CA GLY A 163 3.26 -6.06 -2.81
C GLY A 163 4.23 -5.82 -1.65
N HIS A 164 4.59 -4.58 -1.43
CA HIS A 164 5.51 -4.12 -0.40
C HIS A 164 4.94 -4.03 1.03
N LYS A 165 3.64 -4.27 1.23
CA LYS A 165 2.92 -4.04 2.50
C LYS A 165 3.55 -4.65 3.76
N ASN A 166 4.24 -5.79 3.66
CA ASN A 166 4.86 -6.41 4.84
C ASN A 166 6.22 -5.77 5.17
N ILE A 167 6.99 -5.43 4.17
CA ILE A 167 8.26 -4.68 4.35
C ILE A 167 7.94 -3.30 4.92
N GLN A 168 7.00 -2.57 4.32
CA GLN A 168 6.50 -1.28 4.79
C GLN A 168 6.15 -1.32 6.29
N ARG A 169 5.33 -2.29 6.68
CA ARG A 169 4.91 -2.46 8.08
C ARG A 169 6.09 -2.80 9.00
N ASN A 170 7.02 -3.66 8.57
CA ASN A 170 8.21 -4.01 9.37
C ASN A 170 9.12 -2.79 9.57
N LEU A 171 9.32 -1.98 8.54
CA LEU A 171 10.06 -0.72 8.65
C LEU A 171 9.42 0.22 9.67
N LEU A 172 8.09 0.37 9.66
CA LEU A 172 7.38 1.21 10.65
C LEU A 172 7.52 0.69 12.10
N HIS A 173 7.86 -0.58 12.30
CA HIS A 173 8.16 -1.15 13.61
C HIS A 173 9.64 -1.09 13.99
N CYS A 174 10.53 -0.80 13.04
CA CYS A 174 11.98 -0.83 13.22
C CYS A 174 12.46 0.31 14.11
N ASP A 175 13.33 0.01 15.09
CA ASP A 175 14.00 1.04 15.90
C ASP A 175 15.34 1.44 15.28
N TYR A 176 16.08 0.48 14.70
CA TYR A 176 17.35 0.72 14.05
C TYR A 176 17.39 0.04 12.67
N LEU A 177 17.51 0.85 11.63
CA LEU A 177 17.80 0.38 10.26
C LEU A 177 19.30 0.48 10.01
N ILE A 178 19.94 -0.65 9.74
CA ILE A 178 21.34 -0.70 9.38
C ILE A 178 21.48 -0.54 7.88
N SER A 179 22.32 0.39 7.47
CA SER A 179 22.57 0.68 6.05
C SER A 179 24.04 0.78 5.76
N PRO A 180 24.51 0.30 4.57
CA PRO A 180 25.89 0.45 4.16
C PRO A 180 26.19 1.85 3.59
N ASN A 181 25.15 2.57 3.13
CA ASN A 181 25.27 3.85 2.45
C ASN A 181 23.93 4.62 2.41
N THR A 182 23.98 5.90 2.06
CA THR A 182 22.82 6.79 1.94
C THR A 182 21.83 6.32 0.89
N PHE A 183 22.31 5.88 -0.27
CA PHE A 183 21.50 5.39 -1.36
C PHE A 183 20.57 4.24 -0.94
N THR A 184 21.09 3.27 -0.19
CA THR A 184 20.34 2.08 0.24
C THR A 184 19.16 2.46 1.12
N TYR A 185 19.36 3.23 2.21
CA TYR A 185 18.23 3.54 3.09
C TYR A 185 17.23 4.48 2.43
N GLU A 186 17.68 5.42 1.59
CA GLU A 186 16.77 6.30 0.87
C GLU A 186 15.87 5.54 -0.09
N LYS A 187 16.47 4.69 -0.96
CA LYS A 187 15.70 3.85 -1.89
C LYS A 187 14.75 2.91 -1.15
N LEU A 188 15.21 2.28 -0.09
CA LEU A 188 14.39 1.36 0.71
C LEU A 188 13.18 2.06 1.34
N LEU A 189 13.39 3.22 1.98
CA LEU A 189 12.30 3.92 2.66
C LEU A 189 11.34 4.60 1.68
N LYS A 190 11.85 5.22 0.60
CA LYS A 190 11.03 5.89 -0.43
C LYS A 190 10.21 4.87 -1.22
N SER A 191 10.80 3.76 -1.66
CA SER A 191 10.10 2.72 -2.42
C SER A 191 9.03 1.96 -1.61
N ASN A 192 9.19 1.90 -0.29
CA ASN A 192 8.19 1.32 0.61
C ASN A 192 7.24 2.35 1.22
N ASP A 193 7.28 3.59 0.74
CA ASP A 193 6.35 4.66 1.10
C ASP A 193 6.34 5.01 2.59
N VAL A 194 7.52 5.03 3.21
CA VAL A 194 7.69 5.32 4.65
C VAL A 194 8.68 6.45 4.96
N PHE A 195 9.32 7.04 3.95
CA PHE A 195 10.22 8.18 4.14
C PHE A 195 9.41 9.37 4.69
N GLY A 196 9.90 10.04 5.73
CA GLY A 196 9.16 11.11 6.42
C GLY A 196 8.27 10.63 7.58
N ILE A 197 7.82 9.37 7.54
CA ILE A 197 7.01 8.77 8.63
C ILE A 197 7.74 7.64 9.39
N PHE A 198 8.95 7.29 8.96
CA PHE A 198 9.81 6.32 9.63
C PHE A 198 10.39 6.94 10.90
N THR A 199 10.01 6.42 12.08
CA THR A 199 10.44 6.92 13.39
C THR A 199 11.70 6.26 13.93
N GLY A 200 12.18 5.21 13.26
CA GLY A 200 13.42 4.54 13.61
C GLY A 200 14.64 5.41 13.32
N LYS A 201 15.78 4.98 13.82
CA LYS A 201 17.07 5.62 13.55
C LYS A 201 17.85 4.80 12.51
N ILE A 202 18.54 5.48 11.62
CA ILE A 202 19.37 4.85 10.59
C ILE A 202 20.81 4.88 11.04
N ALA A 203 21.43 3.71 11.15
CA ALA A 203 22.85 3.56 11.36
C ALA A 203 23.54 3.29 10.01
N ASN A 204 24.11 4.34 9.43
CA ASN A 204 24.81 4.28 8.15
C ASN A 204 26.29 3.91 8.42
N ILE A 205 26.56 2.63 8.63
CA ILE A 205 27.80 2.13 9.24
C ILE A 205 28.46 0.96 8.49
N GLY A 206 27.98 0.63 7.30
CA GLY A 206 28.39 -0.60 6.59
C GLY A 206 27.53 -1.80 6.96
N TYR A 207 27.70 -2.88 6.24
CA TYR A 207 27.00 -4.13 6.53
C TYR A 207 27.86 -5.06 7.39
N PRO A 208 27.37 -5.53 8.56
CA PRO A 208 28.08 -6.53 9.38
C PRO A 208 28.54 -7.77 8.63
N ARG A 209 27.80 -8.20 7.63
CA ARG A 209 28.15 -9.38 6.83
C ARG A 209 29.38 -9.15 5.95
N VAL A 210 29.68 -7.91 5.55
CA VAL A 210 30.89 -7.60 4.77
C VAL A 210 32.14 -7.74 5.63
N ASP A 211 32.03 -7.59 6.95
CA ASP A 211 33.13 -7.93 7.88
C ASP A 211 33.51 -9.41 7.75
N LEU A 212 32.58 -10.33 7.50
CA LEU A 212 32.85 -11.74 7.24
C LEU A 212 33.64 -11.89 5.93
N THR A 213 33.31 -11.14 4.89
CA THR A 213 34.02 -11.13 3.61
C THR A 213 35.49 -10.70 3.77
N LEU A 214 35.72 -9.67 4.59
CA LEU A 214 37.06 -9.08 4.76
C LEU A 214 37.93 -9.79 5.81
N ASN A 215 37.32 -10.33 6.87
CA ASN A 215 38.06 -10.82 8.04
C ASN A 215 38.10 -12.36 8.12
N THR A 216 37.37 -13.11 7.26
CA THR A 216 37.46 -14.58 7.24
C THR A 216 38.71 -15.01 6.46
N SER A 217 39.48 -15.98 7.00
CA SER A 217 40.63 -16.55 6.27
C SER A 217 40.16 -17.36 5.06
N SER A 218 40.71 -17.04 3.89
CA SER A 218 40.48 -17.79 2.64
C SER A 218 40.88 -19.28 2.81
N GLU A 219 41.96 -19.55 3.52
CA GLU A 219 42.44 -20.91 3.79
C GLU A 219 41.42 -21.71 4.61
N SER A 220 40.85 -21.09 5.65
CA SER A 220 39.84 -21.75 6.48
C SER A 220 38.58 -22.10 5.67
N VAL A 221 38.15 -21.23 4.73
CA VAL A 221 37.03 -21.52 3.86
C VAL A 221 37.33 -22.64 2.87
N LYS A 222 38.52 -22.62 2.27
CA LYS A 222 39.00 -23.69 1.38
C LYS A 222 39.04 -25.04 2.09
N GLU A 223 39.53 -25.08 3.32
CA GLU A 223 39.55 -26.29 4.15
C GLU A 223 38.14 -26.81 4.47
N ARG A 224 37.24 -25.94 4.92
CA ARG A 224 35.83 -26.33 5.25
C ARG A 224 35.06 -26.85 4.05
N LEU A 225 35.41 -26.44 2.84
CA LEU A 225 34.76 -26.84 1.59
C LEU A 225 35.54 -27.88 0.78
N ASP A 226 36.69 -28.37 1.29
CA ASP A 226 37.60 -29.28 0.60
C ASP A 226 38.01 -28.77 -0.79
N LEU A 227 38.32 -27.46 -0.87
CA LEU A 227 38.73 -26.80 -2.12
C LEU A 227 40.28 -26.84 -2.27
N PRO A 228 40.81 -26.94 -3.51
CA PRO A 228 42.22 -26.96 -3.77
C PRO A 228 42.91 -25.63 -3.44
N PHE A 229 43.99 -25.68 -2.67
CA PHE A 229 44.75 -24.47 -2.30
C PHE A 229 45.54 -23.86 -3.44
N ASN A 230 45.91 -24.65 -4.43
CA ASN A 230 46.73 -24.28 -5.57
C ASN A 230 45.94 -23.72 -6.76
N LYS A 231 44.62 -23.70 -6.70
CA LYS A 231 43.77 -23.15 -7.75
C LYS A 231 43.12 -21.82 -7.35
N LYS A 232 42.94 -20.94 -8.33
CA LYS A 232 42.11 -19.74 -8.18
C LYS A 232 40.63 -20.12 -8.24
N ILE A 233 39.83 -19.52 -7.40
CA ILE A 233 38.40 -19.84 -7.29
C ILE A 233 37.55 -18.79 -8.01
N VAL A 234 36.74 -19.24 -8.93
CA VAL A 234 35.75 -18.42 -9.64
C VAL A 234 34.36 -18.77 -9.13
N LEU A 235 33.61 -17.79 -8.64
CA LEU A 235 32.24 -17.97 -8.22
C LEU A 235 31.28 -17.47 -9.30
N TYR A 236 30.45 -18.36 -9.86
CA TYR A 236 29.32 -18.00 -10.69
C TYR A 236 28.06 -17.97 -9.83
N ALA A 237 27.47 -16.77 -9.65
CA ALA A 237 26.36 -16.50 -8.75
C ALA A 237 25.19 -15.80 -9.46
N PRO A 238 24.44 -16.51 -10.34
CA PRO A 238 23.32 -15.95 -11.08
C PRO A 238 22.08 -15.76 -10.21
N THR A 239 21.27 -14.72 -10.52
CA THR A 239 19.93 -14.55 -9.95
C THR A 239 18.99 -15.63 -10.49
N TRP A 240 18.10 -16.14 -9.66
CA TRP A 240 17.02 -17.04 -10.07
C TRP A 240 16.01 -16.38 -11.02
N ARG A 241 15.35 -17.17 -11.85
CA ARG A 241 14.35 -16.73 -12.82
C ARG A 241 12.95 -17.20 -12.41
N GLY A 242 11.93 -16.54 -12.97
CA GLY A 242 10.53 -16.78 -12.65
C GLY A 242 9.99 -15.92 -11.49
N THR A 243 8.87 -16.35 -10.93
CA THR A 243 8.20 -15.69 -9.79
C THR A 243 8.11 -16.63 -8.59
N ILE A 244 7.96 -16.08 -7.37
CA ILE A 244 7.82 -16.90 -6.15
C ILE A 244 6.59 -17.80 -6.27
N GLY A 245 6.82 -19.13 -6.25
CA GLY A 245 5.80 -20.18 -6.43
C GLY A 245 5.62 -20.66 -7.88
N ALA A 246 6.33 -20.03 -8.83
CA ALA A 246 6.44 -20.43 -10.23
C ALA A 246 7.90 -20.19 -10.69
N GLU A 247 8.86 -20.76 -9.94
CA GLU A 247 10.28 -20.68 -10.25
C GLU A 247 10.62 -21.51 -11.47
N GLU A 248 11.49 -20.99 -12.35
CA GLU A 248 11.94 -21.68 -13.55
C GLU A 248 13.07 -22.67 -13.24
N ASP A 249 13.05 -23.83 -13.89
CA ASP A 249 14.11 -24.81 -13.83
C ASP A 249 15.21 -24.45 -14.83
N THR A 250 16.30 -23.88 -14.31
CA THR A 250 17.47 -23.48 -15.11
C THR A 250 18.70 -24.39 -14.87
N CYS A 251 18.55 -25.52 -14.17
CA CYS A 251 19.71 -26.30 -13.68
C CYS A 251 20.60 -26.81 -14.83
N TYR A 252 20.06 -27.29 -15.92
CA TYR A 252 20.84 -27.79 -17.08
C TYR A 252 21.53 -26.67 -17.84
N THR A 253 20.89 -25.51 -17.97
CA THR A 253 21.49 -24.32 -18.60
C THR A 253 22.69 -23.86 -17.79
N LEU A 254 22.52 -23.66 -16.47
CA LEU A 254 23.59 -23.25 -15.57
C LEU A 254 24.72 -24.26 -15.52
N HIS A 255 24.44 -25.58 -15.55
CA HIS A 255 25.44 -26.62 -15.65
C HIS A 255 26.28 -26.49 -16.94
N SER A 256 25.61 -26.33 -18.10
CA SER A 256 26.28 -26.13 -19.39
C SER A 256 27.20 -24.90 -19.39
N GLU A 257 26.72 -23.80 -18.79
CA GLU A 257 27.47 -22.55 -18.65
C GLU A 257 28.72 -22.74 -17.76
N VAL A 258 28.57 -23.37 -16.59
CA VAL A 258 29.71 -23.69 -15.71
C VAL A 258 30.78 -24.51 -16.43
N VAL A 259 30.39 -25.55 -17.22
CA VAL A 259 31.30 -26.37 -18.00
C VAL A 259 32.06 -25.53 -19.02
N LYS A 260 31.39 -24.66 -19.76
CA LYS A 260 32.01 -23.76 -20.74
C LYS A 260 32.97 -22.78 -20.12
N ILE A 261 32.60 -22.17 -18.97
CA ILE A 261 33.47 -21.26 -18.24
C ILE A 261 34.70 -21.99 -17.73
N GLN A 262 34.53 -23.19 -17.16
CA GLN A 262 35.64 -24.00 -16.66
C GLN A 262 36.64 -24.37 -17.79
N GLN A 263 36.10 -24.77 -18.97
CA GLN A 263 36.92 -25.10 -20.17
C GLN A 263 37.71 -23.88 -20.65
N ALA A 264 37.12 -22.70 -20.63
CA ALA A 264 37.75 -21.47 -21.06
C ALA A 264 38.88 -21.02 -20.14
N LEU A 265 38.70 -21.22 -18.81
CA LEU A 265 39.70 -20.81 -17.81
C LEU A 265 40.81 -21.82 -17.59
N GLY A 266 40.62 -23.09 -17.95
CA GLY A 266 41.62 -24.15 -17.78
C GLY A 266 41.81 -24.64 -16.36
N ASP A 267 42.93 -25.39 -16.14
CA ASP A 267 43.15 -26.14 -14.89
C ASP A 267 43.65 -25.31 -13.71
N ASP A 268 44.12 -24.10 -13.94
CA ASP A 268 44.59 -23.19 -12.88
C ASP A 268 43.39 -22.58 -12.07
N TYR A 269 42.18 -22.76 -12.58
CA TYR A 269 40.98 -22.26 -11.98
C TYR A 269 40.01 -23.38 -11.60
N LEU A 270 39.18 -23.09 -10.59
CA LEU A 270 38.00 -23.92 -10.23
C LEU A 270 36.76 -23.05 -10.22
N VAL A 271 35.78 -23.41 -11.04
CA VAL A 271 34.49 -22.70 -11.13
C VAL A 271 33.49 -23.33 -10.18
N LEU A 272 32.99 -22.54 -9.24
CA LEU A 272 31.91 -22.90 -8.30
C LEU A 272 30.63 -22.23 -8.70
N LEU A 273 29.48 -22.93 -8.55
CA LEU A 273 28.14 -22.38 -8.77
C LEU A 273 27.48 -22.08 -7.42
N LYS A 274 27.08 -20.83 -7.19
CA LYS A 274 26.24 -20.47 -6.06
C LYS A 274 24.80 -20.27 -6.55
N SER A 275 24.02 -21.32 -6.54
CA SER A 275 22.60 -21.27 -6.92
C SER A 275 21.78 -20.60 -5.83
N HIS A 276 20.79 -19.82 -6.24
CA HIS A 276 19.84 -19.26 -5.28
C HIS A 276 19.01 -20.38 -4.64
N TYR A 277 18.63 -20.24 -3.37
CA TYR A 277 17.91 -21.30 -2.64
C TYR A 277 16.58 -21.72 -3.32
N PHE A 278 15.94 -20.87 -4.13
CA PHE A 278 14.78 -21.23 -4.94
C PHE A 278 15.11 -22.21 -6.06
N SER A 279 16.29 -22.09 -6.66
CA SER A 279 16.75 -22.97 -7.76
C SER A 279 17.42 -24.23 -7.25
N TYR A 280 17.97 -24.24 -6.03
CA TYR A 280 18.69 -25.39 -5.46
C TYR A 280 17.88 -26.68 -5.42
N LYS A 281 16.55 -26.57 -5.24
CA LYS A 281 15.64 -27.72 -5.31
C LYS A 281 15.72 -28.49 -6.63
N PHE A 282 15.90 -27.78 -7.77
CA PHE A 282 16.01 -28.37 -9.09
C PHE A 282 17.35 -29.12 -9.24
N PHE A 283 18.46 -28.55 -8.76
CA PHE A 283 19.77 -29.22 -8.71
C PHE A 283 19.72 -30.52 -7.90
N LYS A 284 19.07 -30.52 -6.76
CA LYS A 284 18.88 -31.71 -5.93
C LYS A 284 18.03 -32.77 -6.64
N GLN A 285 16.95 -32.38 -7.30
CA GLN A 285 16.08 -33.29 -8.04
C GLN A 285 16.76 -33.90 -9.26
N SER A 286 17.67 -33.17 -9.91
CA SER A 286 18.44 -33.62 -11.08
C SER A 286 19.72 -34.36 -10.71
N GLY A 287 20.08 -34.52 -9.43
CA GLY A 287 21.33 -35.13 -9.00
C GLY A 287 22.61 -34.29 -9.25
N LEU A 288 22.42 -33.00 -9.59
CA LEU A 288 23.49 -32.07 -9.91
C LEU A 288 23.88 -31.19 -8.71
N GLU A 289 23.43 -31.52 -7.50
CA GLU A 289 23.70 -30.73 -6.29
C GLU A 289 25.17 -30.61 -5.94
N HIS A 290 25.98 -31.59 -6.34
CA HIS A 290 27.45 -31.61 -6.13
C HIS A 290 28.17 -30.49 -6.89
N LEU A 291 27.56 -29.86 -7.86
CA LEU A 291 28.08 -28.72 -8.60
C LEU A 291 27.88 -27.40 -7.87
N CYS A 292 26.99 -27.38 -6.90
CA CYS A 292 26.65 -26.19 -6.17
C CYS A 292 27.43 -26.08 -4.87
N VAL A 293 27.84 -24.85 -4.54
CA VAL A 293 28.29 -24.54 -3.19
C VAL A 293 27.20 -24.91 -2.17
N PRO A 294 27.52 -25.63 -1.10
CA PRO A 294 26.52 -25.98 -0.08
C PRO A 294 25.82 -24.77 0.50
N ASN A 295 24.51 -24.90 0.77
CA ASN A 295 23.71 -23.78 1.27
C ASN A 295 23.97 -23.40 2.73
N TRP A 296 24.64 -24.28 3.50
CA TRP A 296 24.98 -24.02 4.89
C TRP A 296 26.14 -23.04 5.07
N ILE A 297 27.09 -22.94 4.08
CA ILE A 297 28.16 -21.96 4.15
C ILE A 297 27.62 -20.54 4.00
N ASP A 298 28.02 -19.65 4.88
CA ASP A 298 27.70 -18.22 4.73
C ASP A 298 28.31 -17.68 3.44
N THR A 299 27.52 -16.94 2.67
CA THR A 299 27.94 -16.39 1.37
C THR A 299 29.07 -15.40 1.53
N ASN A 300 29.05 -14.58 2.57
CA ASN A 300 30.10 -13.59 2.80
C ASN A 300 31.40 -14.21 3.31
N GLU A 301 31.33 -15.28 4.11
CA GLU A 301 32.54 -16.10 4.40
C GLU A 301 33.10 -16.72 3.12
N LEU A 302 32.25 -17.29 2.25
CA LEU A 302 32.68 -17.84 0.96
C LEU A 302 33.40 -16.81 0.09
N LEU A 303 32.89 -15.57 0.01
CA LEU A 303 33.47 -14.50 -0.83
C LEU A 303 34.93 -14.22 -0.47
N SER A 304 35.36 -14.43 0.78
CA SER A 304 36.78 -14.26 1.18
C SER A 304 37.74 -15.14 0.39
N ALA A 305 37.29 -16.34 -0.03
CA ALA A 305 38.06 -17.31 -0.79
C ALA A 305 37.95 -17.19 -2.33
N ILE A 306 37.12 -16.27 -2.83
CA ILE A 306 36.81 -16.10 -4.25
C ILE A 306 37.82 -15.14 -4.89
N ASP A 307 38.46 -15.53 -5.99
CA ASP A 307 39.37 -14.68 -6.78
C ASP A 307 38.62 -13.87 -7.86
N ILE A 308 37.57 -14.43 -8.44
CA ILE A 308 36.77 -13.80 -9.49
C ILE A 308 35.28 -14.05 -9.23
N LEU A 309 34.46 -13.01 -9.31
CA LEU A 309 33.01 -13.12 -9.22
C LEU A 309 32.37 -12.93 -10.60
N ILE A 310 31.55 -13.89 -11.02
CA ILE A 310 30.65 -13.78 -12.17
C ILE A 310 29.21 -13.71 -11.62
N THR A 311 28.47 -12.65 -11.91
CA THR A 311 27.11 -12.46 -11.42
C THR A 311 26.27 -11.72 -12.47
N ASP A 312 25.01 -11.47 -12.15
CA ASP A 312 24.08 -10.72 -13.01
C ASP A 312 23.46 -9.54 -12.26
N TYR A 313 22.18 -9.58 -11.98
CA TYR A 313 21.40 -8.54 -11.29
C TYR A 313 21.45 -8.63 -9.75
N SER A 314 22.35 -9.39 -9.21
CA SER A 314 22.49 -9.65 -7.77
C SER A 314 23.26 -8.54 -7.08
N SER A 315 22.83 -8.17 -5.87
CA SER A 315 23.56 -7.23 -5.01
C SER A 315 24.84 -7.83 -4.38
N ILE A 316 25.15 -9.09 -4.63
CA ILE A 316 26.32 -9.78 -4.06
C ILE A 316 27.64 -9.10 -4.44
N PHE A 317 27.68 -8.45 -5.60
CA PHE A 317 28.90 -7.77 -6.05
C PHE A 317 29.28 -6.60 -5.14
N PHE A 318 28.31 -5.89 -4.54
CA PHE A 318 28.62 -4.83 -3.56
C PHE A 318 29.36 -5.39 -2.35
N ASP A 319 29.00 -6.59 -1.87
CA ASP A 319 29.69 -7.25 -0.76
C ASP A 319 31.10 -7.75 -1.16
N PHE A 320 31.33 -7.94 -2.45
CA PHE A 320 32.60 -8.41 -3.00
C PHE A 320 33.58 -7.28 -3.36
N LEU A 321 33.04 -6.10 -3.73
CA LEU A 321 33.84 -4.94 -4.13
C LEU A 321 34.96 -4.56 -3.12
N PRO A 322 34.76 -4.60 -1.79
CA PRO A 322 35.80 -4.27 -0.83
C PRO A 322 37.08 -5.14 -0.91
N LEU A 323 36.97 -6.34 -1.49
CA LEU A 323 38.13 -7.22 -1.76
C LEU A 323 39.00 -6.72 -2.93
N LYS A 324 38.53 -5.79 -3.75
CA LYS A 324 39.20 -5.24 -4.93
C LYS A 324 39.61 -6.32 -5.93
N ARG A 325 38.76 -7.32 -6.14
CA ARG A 325 38.93 -8.45 -7.06
C ARG A 325 37.99 -8.31 -8.25
N PRO A 326 38.29 -8.95 -9.43
CA PRO A 326 37.47 -8.82 -10.65
C PRO A 326 36.03 -9.30 -10.49
N VAL A 327 35.09 -8.49 -11.05
CA VAL A 327 33.68 -8.84 -11.17
C VAL A 327 33.28 -8.81 -12.64
N PHE A 328 32.58 -9.83 -13.09
CA PHE A 328 31.99 -9.93 -14.43
C PHE A 328 30.45 -9.97 -14.33
N PHE A 329 29.81 -9.21 -15.19
CA PHE A 329 28.35 -9.14 -15.21
C PHE A 329 27.81 -9.90 -16.43
N TYR A 330 27.29 -11.12 -16.23
CA TYR A 330 26.70 -11.94 -17.27
C TYR A 330 25.18 -11.78 -17.26
N MET A 331 24.64 -11.03 -18.23
CA MET A 331 23.25 -10.54 -18.28
C MET A 331 22.57 -10.90 -19.61
N PRO A 332 22.30 -12.20 -19.91
CA PRO A 332 21.80 -12.65 -21.21
C PRO A 332 20.37 -12.19 -21.51
N ASP A 333 19.61 -11.82 -20.50
CA ASP A 333 18.19 -11.41 -20.57
C ASP A 333 17.99 -9.94 -20.12
N LEU A 334 18.99 -9.08 -20.31
CA LEU A 334 19.02 -7.71 -19.79
C LEU A 334 17.77 -6.91 -20.13
N ARG A 335 17.36 -6.89 -21.40
CA ARG A 335 16.20 -6.10 -21.87
C ARG A 335 14.89 -6.55 -21.26
N GLU A 336 14.69 -7.86 -21.14
CA GLU A 336 13.47 -8.44 -20.55
C GLU A 336 13.43 -8.12 -19.06
N TYR A 337 14.55 -8.34 -18.37
CA TYR A 337 14.65 -8.07 -16.94
C TYR A 337 14.43 -6.60 -16.59
N GLU A 338 14.98 -5.66 -17.35
CA GLU A 338 14.79 -4.24 -17.21
C GLU A 338 13.31 -3.85 -17.40
N SER A 339 12.65 -4.38 -18.42
CA SER A 339 11.24 -4.11 -18.69
C SER A 339 10.30 -4.57 -17.57
N GLU A 340 10.66 -5.64 -16.87
CA GLU A 340 9.85 -6.21 -15.79
C GLU A 340 10.10 -5.55 -14.43
N ARG A 341 11.36 -5.29 -14.12
CA ARG A 341 11.75 -4.83 -12.78
C ARG A 341 12.24 -3.40 -12.76
N GLY A 342 13.10 -3.01 -13.70
CA GLY A 342 13.80 -1.73 -13.69
C GLY A 342 15.04 -1.74 -12.79
N PHE A 343 15.89 -0.75 -13.00
CA PHE A 343 17.13 -0.55 -12.23
C PHE A 343 17.18 0.84 -11.61
N TYR A 344 17.80 0.96 -10.44
CA TYR A 344 18.11 2.25 -9.83
C TYR A 344 19.44 2.82 -10.32
N LEU A 345 20.34 1.96 -10.78
CA LEU A 345 21.66 2.33 -11.25
C LEU A 345 21.75 2.20 -12.77
N ASP A 346 22.58 3.03 -13.35
CA ASP A 346 22.97 2.93 -14.75
C ASP A 346 23.87 1.69 -14.94
N ILE A 347 23.31 0.68 -15.57
CA ILE A 347 23.99 -0.62 -15.79
C ILE A 347 25.31 -0.42 -16.54
N THR A 348 25.41 0.56 -17.48
CA THR A 348 26.61 0.81 -18.28
C THR A 348 27.82 1.26 -17.45
N LYS A 349 27.60 1.70 -16.21
CA LYS A 349 28.64 2.17 -15.29
C LYS A 349 29.13 1.11 -14.29
N LEU A 350 28.64 -0.10 -14.37
CA LEU A 350 29.04 -1.17 -13.46
C LEU A 350 30.57 -1.39 -13.47
N PRO A 351 31.17 -1.78 -12.33
CA PRO A 351 32.61 -1.88 -12.16
C PRO A 351 33.20 -3.19 -12.72
N GLY A 352 32.87 -3.52 -13.97
CA GLY A 352 33.31 -4.71 -14.66
C GLY A 352 32.67 -4.90 -16.01
N PRO A 353 33.12 -5.83 -16.86
CA PRO A 353 32.55 -6.06 -18.18
C PRO A 353 31.13 -6.61 -18.08
N ILE A 354 30.28 -6.10 -18.96
CA ILE A 354 28.88 -6.56 -19.14
C ILE A 354 28.86 -7.46 -20.37
N CYS A 355 28.43 -8.69 -20.18
CA CYS A 355 28.38 -9.74 -21.18
C CYS A 355 26.93 -10.18 -21.40
N GLU A 356 26.39 -9.99 -22.61
CA GLU A 356 25.03 -10.41 -22.97
C GLU A 356 24.97 -11.84 -23.53
N SER A 357 26.15 -12.45 -23.81
CA SER A 357 26.23 -13.85 -24.24
C SER A 357 27.34 -14.59 -23.52
N ILE A 358 27.28 -15.94 -23.52
CA ILE A 358 28.35 -16.78 -22.95
C ILE A 358 29.64 -16.62 -23.73
N VAL A 359 29.60 -16.29 -25.02
CA VAL A 359 30.76 -16.03 -25.85
C VAL A 359 31.47 -14.76 -25.39
N ASP A 360 30.69 -13.65 -25.21
CA ASP A 360 31.24 -12.39 -24.70
C ASP A 360 31.88 -12.55 -23.30
N LEU A 361 31.27 -13.40 -22.45
CA LEU A 361 31.83 -13.71 -21.15
C LEU A 361 33.18 -14.45 -21.27
N ILE A 362 33.25 -15.48 -22.12
CA ILE A 362 34.47 -16.26 -22.33
C ILE A 362 35.59 -15.40 -22.92
N ASP A 363 35.26 -14.55 -23.88
CA ASP A 363 36.22 -13.63 -24.50
C ASP A 363 36.74 -12.61 -23.47
N SER A 364 35.88 -12.09 -22.63
CA SER A 364 36.25 -11.19 -21.51
C SER A 364 37.08 -11.85 -20.46
N LEU A 365 36.80 -13.11 -20.09
CA LEU A 365 37.63 -13.92 -19.20
C LEU A 365 38.98 -14.23 -19.80
N GLY A 366 39.07 -14.47 -21.12
CA GLY A 366 40.35 -14.70 -21.81
C GLY A 366 41.30 -13.49 -21.82
N GLN A 367 40.77 -12.29 -21.68
CA GLN A 367 41.56 -11.06 -21.55
C GLN A 367 42.14 -10.86 -20.15
N LEU A 368 41.82 -11.72 -19.16
CA LEU A 368 42.35 -11.71 -17.79
C LEU A 368 43.85 -12.05 -17.70
N ASN A 369 44.57 -12.24 -18.83
CA ASN A 369 45.99 -12.63 -18.86
C ASN A 369 46.96 -11.72 -18.05
N SER A 370 46.47 -10.59 -17.53
CA SER A 370 46.99 -9.92 -16.35
C SER A 370 45.87 -9.25 -15.54
N LEU A 371 45.69 -9.64 -14.28
CA LEU A 371 44.88 -8.94 -13.26
C LEU A 371 45.20 -7.42 -13.22
N ASN A 372 46.44 -7.04 -13.52
CA ASN A 372 46.90 -5.67 -13.58
C ASN A 372 46.23 -4.86 -14.72
N ASN A 373 45.96 -5.47 -15.87
CA ASN A 373 45.31 -4.79 -17.00
C ASN A 373 43.80 -4.64 -16.75
N PHE A 374 43.15 -5.65 -16.19
CA PHE A 374 41.73 -5.57 -15.81
C PHE A 374 41.49 -4.45 -14.77
N ASN A 375 42.31 -4.41 -13.72
CA ASN A 375 42.19 -3.39 -12.68
C ASN A 375 42.36 -1.97 -13.25
N LYS A 376 43.27 -1.75 -14.21
CA LYS A 376 43.44 -0.44 -14.85
C LYS A 376 42.23 -0.01 -15.72
N GLN A 377 41.64 -0.97 -16.43
CA GLN A 377 40.50 -0.68 -17.33
C GLN A 377 39.26 -0.21 -16.55
N PHE A 378 38.99 -0.82 -15.41
CA PHE A 378 37.79 -0.53 -14.60
C PHE A 378 38.09 0.26 -13.31
N GLU A 379 39.31 0.74 -13.13
CA GLU A 379 39.80 1.41 -11.90
C GLU A 379 38.88 2.58 -11.48
N LYS A 380 38.48 3.40 -12.46
CA LYS A 380 37.65 4.55 -12.20
C LYS A 380 36.24 4.15 -11.70
N GLN A 381 35.55 3.29 -12.45
CA GLN A 381 34.22 2.82 -12.07
C GLN A 381 34.27 2.07 -10.73
N TYR A 382 35.30 1.25 -10.54
CA TYR A 382 35.48 0.50 -9.32
C TYR A 382 35.65 1.42 -8.10
N LYS A 383 36.47 2.46 -8.25
CA LYS A 383 36.66 3.47 -7.20
C LYS A 383 35.37 4.26 -6.91
N GLU A 384 34.66 4.71 -7.95
CA GLU A 384 33.40 5.41 -7.79
C GLU A 384 32.38 4.56 -7.02
N PHE A 385 32.26 3.26 -7.34
CA PHE A 385 31.35 2.36 -6.64
C PHE A 385 31.78 2.10 -5.19
N LEU A 386 33.06 1.94 -4.92
CA LEU A 386 33.58 1.80 -3.55
C LEU A 386 33.28 3.04 -2.71
N ASP A 387 33.55 4.22 -3.25
CA ASP A 387 33.36 5.48 -2.54
C ASP A 387 31.88 5.78 -2.28
N GLU A 388 30.99 5.46 -3.22
CA GLU A 388 29.57 5.75 -3.12
C GLU A 388 28.77 4.69 -2.34
N TYR A 389 29.08 3.40 -2.58
CA TYR A 389 28.25 2.30 -2.05
C TYR A 389 28.87 1.46 -0.95
N CYS A 390 30.20 1.48 -0.79
CA CYS A 390 30.92 0.62 0.15
C CYS A 390 31.82 1.41 1.13
N SER A 391 31.65 2.72 1.26
CA SER A 391 32.53 3.61 2.03
C SER A 391 32.68 3.24 3.51
N TYR A 392 31.69 2.55 4.08
CA TYR A 392 31.70 2.06 5.46
C TYR A 392 31.99 0.56 5.59
N ASP A 393 32.21 -0.16 4.48
CA ASP A 393 32.46 -1.59 4.45
C ASP A 393 33.99 -1.87 4.58
N ASP A 394 34.52 -1.61 5.76
CA ASP A 394 35.95 -1.66 6.12
C ASP A 394 36.32 -2.80 7.07
N GLY A 395 35.41 -3.74 7.32
CA GLY A 395 35.63 -4.88 8.22
C GLY A 395 35.29 -4.61 9.70
N ASN A 396 34.74 -3.43 10.04
CA ASN A 396 34.43 -3.05 11.42
C ASN A 396 32.96 -2.64 11.61
N ALA A 397 32.07 -2.93 10.65
CA ALA A 397 30.64 -2.56 10.74
C ALA A 397 29.93 -3.23 11.92
N THR A 398 30.29 -4.47 12.25
CA THR A 398 29.73 -5.20 13.40
C THR A 398 30.08 -4.53 14.72
N ASP A 399 31.33 -4.10 14.90
CA ASP A 399 31.79 -3.44 16.12
C ASP A 399 31.09 -2.08 16.28
N ARG A 400 30.94 -1.30 15.18
CA ARG A 400 30.18 -0.05 15.18
C ARG A 400 28.73 -0.29 15.57
N LEU A 401 28.08 -1.33 15.02
CA LEU A 401 26.72 -1.70 15.38
C LEU A 401 26.58 -2.02 16.88
N ILE A 402 27.49 -2.82 17.41
CA ILE A 402 27.48 -3.21 18.84
C ILE A 402 27.65 -1.99 19.72
N ASP A 403 28.60 -1.13 19.40
CA ASP A 403 28.83 0.10 20.17
C ASP A 403 27.60 1.02 20.16
N ILE A 404 26.98 1.23 19.00
CA ILE A 404 25.79 2.10 18.88
C ILE A 404 24.56 1.48 19.56
N ILE A 405 24.24 0.22 19.27
CA ILE A 405 22.94 -0.33 19.67
C ILE A 405 22.99 -0.96 21.05
N PHE A 406 24.02 -1.72 21.37
CA PHE A 406 24.10 -2.48 22.62
C PHE A 406 24.80 -1.70 23.73
N LYS A 407 25.87 -0.98 23.42
CA LYS A 407 26.63 -0.16 24.38
C LYS A 407 26.18 1.31 24.45
N LYS A 408 25.27 1.72 23.55
CA LYS A 408 24.72 3.10 23.49
C LYS A 408 25.73 4.21 23.29
N LYS A 409 26.86 3.91 22.63
CA LYS A 409 27.84 4.91 22.20
C LYS A 409 27.44 5.56 20.86
N ASN A 410 28.07 6.68 20.54
CA ASN A 410 27.94 7.34 19.22
C ASN A 410 26.50 7.53 18.73
N GLN A 411 25.61 7.93 19.64
CA GLN A 411 24.18 8.09 19.31
C GLN A 411 23.90 9.29 18.39
N ASP A 412 24.82 10.23 18.30
CA ASP A 412 24.71 11.45 17.48
C ASP A 412 24.98 11.14 15.99
N ASP A 413 25.63 10.02 15.67
CA ASP A 413 25.87 9.57 14.29
C ASP A 413 24.62 8.94 13.64
N LEU A 414 23.54 8.79 14.40
CA LEU A 414 22.30 8.19 13.91
C LEU A 414 21.46 9.18 13.14
N ILE A 415 21.12 8.82 11.90
CA ILE A 415 20.29 9.66 11.01
C ILE A 415 18.81 9.46 11.33
N LYS A 416 18.08 10.57 11.36
CA LYS A 416 16.61 10.60 11.45
C LYS A 416 16.05 11.18 10.17
N VAL A 417 15.04 10.50 9.63
CA VAL A 417 14.31 10.94 8.41
C VAL A 417 12.83 11.22 8.70
N GLU A 418 12.44 11.13 9.95
CA GLU A 418 11.09 11.48 10.37
C GLU A 418 10.87 12.98 10.20
N SER A 419 9.74 13.33 9.58
CA SER A 419 9.32 14.71 9.38
C SER A 419 8.77 15.32 10.70
N ASP A 420 9.10 16.58 10.96
CA ASP A 420 8.55 17.35 12.09
C ASP A 420 7.14 17.90 11.82
N LYS A 421 6.60 17.68 10.64
CA LYS A 421 5.26 18.10 10.23
C LYS A 421 4.18 17.40 11.06
N GLN A 422 3.03 18.05 11.18
CA GLN A 422 1.85 17.41 11.77
C GLN A 422 1.38 16.24 10.93
N LYS A 423 1.29 15.04 11.51
CA LYS A 423 0.95 13.81 10.81
C LYS A 423 -0.56 13.53 10.87
N LEU A 424 -1.18 13.45 9.69
CA LEU A 424 -2.61 13.18 9.51
C LEU A 424 -2.80 11.74 8.99
N LEU A 425 -3.57 10.92 9.69
CA LEU A 425 -3.93 9.56 9.25
C LEU A 425 -5.37 9.52 8.77
N PHE A 426 -5.59 9.19 7.50
CA PHE A 426 -6.91 9.10 6.87
C PHE A 426 -7.32 7.65 6.58
N TYR A 427 -8.62 7.38 6.72
CA TYR A 427 -9.28 6.27 6.04
C TYR A 427 -10.37 6.81 5.11
N CYS A 428 -10.22 6.61 3.79
CA CYS A 428 -11.05 7.23 2.76
C CYS A 428 -12.09 6.28 2.12
N GLY A 429 -12.53 5.26 2.86
CA GLY A 429 -13.61 4.37 2.38
C GLY A 429 -13.19 3.35 1.31
N GLY A 430 -11.90 3.23 0.94
CA GLY A 430 -11.34 2.19 0.09
C GLY A 430 -11.10 2.61 -1.36
N PHE A 431 -11.19 3.88 -1.71
CA PHE A 431 -10.89 4.44 -3.04
C PHE A 431 -11.68 3.84 -4.21
N TYR A 432 -12.91 3.40 -3.95
CA TYR A 432 -13.83 2.99 -5.02
C TYR A 432 -14.40 4.21 -5.74
N ASN A 433 -14.92 4.01 -6.97
CA ASN A 433 -15.54 5.07 -7.73
C ASN A 433 -16.81 5.60 -7.06
N ASN A 434 -16.67 6.68 -6.29
CA ASN A 434 -17.76 7.37 -5.59
C ASN A 434 -17.33 8.78 -5.14
N GLY A 435 -18.30 9.60 -4.70
CA GLY A 435 -18.06 10.98 -4.28
C GLY A 435 -17.08 11.14 -3.09
N ILE A 436 -16.97 10.15 -2.20
CA ILE A 436 -16.02 10.19 -1.08
C ILE A 436 -14.57 10.14 -1.60
N THR A 437 -14.32 9.28 -2.59
CA THR A 437 -13.00 9.19 -3.24
C THR A 437 -12.64 10.50 -3.95
N VAL A 438 -13.59 11.09 -4.68
CA VAL A 438 -13.38 12.38 -5.35
C VAL A 438 -13.09 13.48 -4.33
N SER A 439 -13.90 13.58 -3.27
CA SER A 439 -13.70 14.55 -2.19
C SER A 439 -12.33 14.40 -1.51
N ALA A 440 -11.90 13.15 -1.21
CA ALA A 440 -10.59 12.89 -0.62
C ALA A 440 -9.45 13.29 -1.56
N THR A 441 -9.54 12.93 -2.84
CA THR A 441 -8.52 13.25 -3.85
C THR A 441 -8.39 14.76 -4.02
N ASN A 442 -9.52 15.47 -4.14
CA ASN A 442 -9.51 16.93 -4.25
C ASN A 442 -8.88 17.61 -3.02
N LEU A 443 -9.20 17.11 -1.82
CA LEU A 443 -8.58 17.61 -0.58
C LEU A 443 -7.06 17.40 -0.60
N PHE A 444 -6.60 16.21 -0.99
CA PHE A 444 -5.17 15.89 -1.06
C PHE A 444 -4.42 16.71 -2.11
N ASP A 445 -5.08 17.12 -3.19
CA ASP A 445 -4.49 18.01 -4.19
C ASP A 445 -4.25 19.45 -3.67
N GLN A 446 -4.88 19.83 -2.55
CA GLN A 446 -4.89 21.20 -2.04
C GLN A 446 -4.27 21.37 -0.63
N ILE A 447 -3.99 20.28 0.10
CA ILE A 447 -3.37 20.33 1.43
C ILE A 447 -1.96 20.95 1.37
N ASP A 448 -1.61 21.76 2.36
CA ASP A 448 -0.26 22.31 2.53
C ASP A 448 0.75 21.27 3.03
N TYR A 449 1.43 20.60 2.10
CA TYR A 449 2.46 19.60 2.39
C TYR A 449 3.73 20.16 3.06
N ASN A 450 3.87 21.47 3.21
CA ASN A 450 4.94 22.05 4.02
C ASN A 450 4.64 21.93 5.51
N LYS A 451 3.37 21.88 5.89
CA LYS A 451 2.89 21.78 7.27
C LYS A 451 2.43 20.39 7.68
N TYR A 452 1.93 19.60 6.72
CA TYR A 452 1.27 18.34 6.99
C TYR A 452 1.93 17.16 6.27
N GLU A 453 2.06 16.06 7.01
CA GLU A 453 2.40 14.75 6.47
C GLU A 453 1.10 13.93 6.34
N VAL A 454 0.69 13.64 5.12
CA VAL A 454 -0.58 12.98 4.83
C VAL A 454 -0.38 11.50 4.60
N VAL A 455 -1.01 10.69 5.42
CA VAL A 455 -0.95 9.23 5.35
C VAL A 455 -2.35 8.66 5.23
N VAL A 456 -2.55 7.79 4.25
CA VAL A 456 -3.78 7.04 4.06
C VAL A 456 -3.58 5.60 4.49
N ILE A 457 -4.52 5.07 5.26
CA ILE A 457 -4.55 3.65 5.62
C ILE A 457 -5.67 2.93 4.88
N ASP A 458 -5.36 1.78 4.26
CA ASP A 458 -6.38 1.02 3.54
C ASP A 458 -6.11 -0.49 3.55
N ASN A 459 -7.10 -1.28 3.13
CA ASN A 459 -6.95 -2.72 2.96
C ASN A 459 -6.07 -3.06 1.75
N SER A 460 -5.36 -4.17 1.84
CA SER A 460 -4.45 -4.65 0.78
C SER A 460 -5.14 -5.43 -0.35
N ASN A 461 -6.49 -5.53 -0.34
CA ASN A 461 -7.23 -6.21 -1.40
C ASN A 461 -7.20 -5.42 -2.70
N TYR A 462 -6.87 -6.12 -3.78
CA TYR A 462 -6.88 -5.55 -5.13
C TYR A 462 -8.32 -5.35 -5.64
N HIS A 463 -8.55 -4.22 -6.28
CA HIS A 463 -9.71 -3.92 -7.11
C HIS A 463 -9.25 -2.92 -8.18
N LYS A 464 -9.67 -3.10 -9.44
CA LYS A 464 -9.22 -2.27 -10.57
C LYS A 464 -9.45 -0.78 -10.31
N ASP A 465 -10.70 -0.39 -9.99
CA ASP A 465 -11.04 1.01 -9.74
C ASP A 465 -10.24 1.62 -8.59
N LYS A 466 -10.07 0.84 -7.50
CA LYS A 466 -9.26 1.23 -6.35
C LYS A 466 -7.82 1.50 -6.76
N TRP A 467 -7.24 0.61 -7.55
CA TRP A 467 -5.87 0.75 -8.03
C TRP A 467 -5.70 1.99 -8.91
N MET A 468 -6.61 2.21 -9.86
CA MET A 468 -6.60 3.39 -10.73
C MET A 468 -6.73 4.69 -9.93
N ASN A 469 -7.59 4.74 -8.91
CA ASN A 469 -7.75 5.93 -8.08
C ASN A 469 -6.55 6.19 -7.17
N ILE A 470 -5.91 5.13 -6.65
CA ILE A 470 -4.68 5.24 -5.85
C ILE A 470 -3.52 5.80 -6.69
N GLN A 471 -3.41 5.39 -7.96
CA GLN A 471 -2.36 5.91 -8.85
C GLN A 471 -2.52 7.41 -9.17
N LYS A 472 -3.72 7.97 -8.99
CA LYS A 472 -4.03 9.39 -9.23
C LYS A 472 -3.84 10.27 -7.98
N LEU A 473 -3.45 9.69 -6.83
CA LEU A 473 -3.22 10.46 -5.60
C LEU A 473 -1.98 11.35 -5.74
N HIS A 474 -2.03 12.48 -5.04
CA HIS A 474 -0.90 13.40 -4.98
C HIS A 474 0.38 12.67 -4.51
N PRO A 475 1.56 12.90 -5.13
CA PRO A 475 2.80 12.15 -4.85
C PRO A 475 3.26 12.17 -3.39
N ASN A 476 2.91 13.22 -2.65
CA ASN A 476 3.25 13.37 -1.23
C ASN A 476 2.28 12.64 -0.27
N VAL A 477 1.29 11.90 -0.79
CA VAL A 477 0.40 11.08 0.03
C VAL A 477 1.02 9.71 0.22
N HIS A 478 1.32 9.36 1.46
CA HIS A 478 1.75 8.02 1.82
C HIS A 478 0.56 7.06 1.94
N ILE A 479 0.72 5.82 1.49
CA ILE A 479 -0.31 4.80 1.62
C ILE A 479 0.20 3.62 2.43
N ILE A 480 -0.40 3.39 3.58
CA ILE A 480 -0.14 2.22 4.42
C ILE A 480 -1.20 1.16 4.17
N TYR A 481 -0.78 -0.02 3.71
CA TYR A 481 -1.68 -1.13 3.48
C TYR A 481 -1.79 -2.04 4.71
N ARG A 482 -3.01 -2.26 5.18
CA ARG A 482 -3.29 -3.22 6.23
C ARG A 482 -3.12 -4.66 5.71
N PRO A 483 -2.10 -5.41 6.14
CA PRO A 483 -1.90 -6.79 5.71
C PRO A 483 -2.66 -7.76 6.61
N GLY A 484 -3.16 -8.85 6.01
CA GLY A 484 -3.73 -9.98 6.75
C GLY A 484 -4.96 -9.65 7.60
N PHE A 485 -5.12 -10.36 8.70
CA PHE A 485 -6.25 -10.28 9.61
C PHE A 485 -5.83 -9.76 10.99
N VAL A 486 -6.80 -9.30 11.77
CA VAL A 486 -6.59 -8.79 13.14
C VAL A 486 -5.97 -9.85 14.05
N ASN A 487 -4.99 -9.44 14.83
CA ASN A 487 -4.45 -10.23 15.93
C ASN A 487 -5.41 -10.15 17.12
N ARG A 488 -6.10 -11.27 17.41
CA ARG A 488 -7.05 -11.33 18.52
C ARG A 488 -7.20 -12.74 19.06
N THR A 489 -7.52 -12.81 20.32
CA THR A 489 -7.89 -14.05 20.99
C THR A 489 -9.31 -14.49 20.61
N LEU A 490 -9.66 -15.72 20.91
CA LEU A 490 -11.03 -16.22 20.70
C LEU A 490 -12.06 -15.38 21.49
N ILE A 491 -11.73 -14.99 22.72
CA ILE A 491 -12.60 -14.16 23.57
C ILE A 491 -12.80 -12.78 22.92
N GLU A 492 -11.75 -12.16 22.41
CA GLU A 492 -11.85 -10.88 21.71
C GLU A 492 -12.68 -10.98 20.44
N THR A 493 -12.65 -12.14 19.75
CA THR A 493 -13.51 -12.43 18.60
C THR A 493 -14.99 -12.41 18.97
N TYR A 494 -15.37 -13.04 20.07
CA TYR A 494 -16.74 -13.00 20.58
C TYR A 494 -17.16 -11.59 20.98
N LYS A 495 -16.30 -10.88 21.69
CA LYS A 495 -16.54 -9.49 22.08
C LYS A 495 -16.75 -8.60 20.86
N GLN A 496 -15.90 -8.69 19.84
CA GLN A 496 -16.06 -7.94 18.60
C GLN A 496 -17.36 -8.28 17.86
N ASN A 497 -17.71 -9.58 17.75
CA ASN A 497 -18.96 -9.99 17.12
C ASN A 497 -20.19 -9.43 17.84
N LEU A 498 -20.12 -9.31 19.16
CA LEU A 498 -21.17 -8.68 19.95
C LEU A 498 -21.29 -7.18 19.63
N ILE A 499 -20.16 -6.45 19.63
CA ILE A 499 -20.13 -5.02 19.32
C ILE A 499 -20.58 -4.76 17.88
N PHE A 500 -20.17 -5.58 16.92
CA PHE A 500 -20.57 -5.47 15.51
C PHE A 500 -22.09 -5.62 15.28
N ARG A 501 -22.78 -6.26 16.22
CA ARG A 501 -24.24 -6.44 16.16
C ARG A 501 -25.00 -5.39 16.95
N ARG A 502 -24.45 -4.92 18.08
CA ARG A 502 -25.19 -4.09 19.04
C ARG A 502 -24.74 -2.64 19.12
N GLY A 503 -23.49 -2.33 18.75
CA GLY A 503 -22.87 -1.03 19.02
C GLY A 503 -22.49 -0.84 20.50
N ILE A 504 -22.04 0.36 20.86
CA ILE A 504 -21.53 0.72 22.20
C ILE A 504 -22.39 1.86 22.78
N TYR A 505 -23.69 1.64 22.94
CA TYR A 505 -24.63 2.66 23.41
C TYR A 505 -24.58 2.96 24.91
N ASN A 506 -24.00 2.09 25.72
CA ASN A 506 -23.91 2.24 27.18
C ASN A 506 -22.60 1.71 27.76
N ASN A 507 -22.33 2.03 29.00
CA ASN A 507 -21.10 1.63 29.71
C ASN A 507 -20.95 0.11 29.89
N LYS A 508 -22.07 -0.65 29.96
CA LYS A 508 -22.00 -2.11 29.98
C LYS A 508 -21.42 -2.66 28.68
N MET A 509 -21.86 -2.15 27.54
CA MET A 509 -21.32 -2.57 26.24
C MET A 509 -19.87 -2.14 26.07
N LEU A 510 -19.46 -0.98 26.62
CA LEU A 510 -18.07 -0.56 26.60
C LEU A 510 -17.14 -1.52 27.33
N LYS A 511 -17.55 -2.06 28.50
CA LYS A 511 -16.80 -3.08 29.25
C LYS A 511 -16.59 -4.38 28.43
N TYR A 512 -17.53 -4.70 27.56
CA TYR A 512 -17.41 -5.85 26.64
C TYR A 512 -16.67 -5.53 25.35
N THR A 513 -16.28 -4.29 25.11
CA THR A 513 -15.55 -3.90 23.90
C THR A 513 -14.09 -4.33 24.01
N PRO A 514 -13.52 -5.02 23.00
CA PRO A 514 -12.12 -5.41 23.02
C PRO A 514 -11.21 -4.23 22.59
N VAL A 515 -11.19 -3.17 23.40
CA VAL A 515 -10.45 -1.92 23.10
C VAL A 515 -8.97 -2.20 22.79
N ASN A 516 -8.32 -3.05 23.61
CA ASN A 516 -6.92 -3.39 23.40
C ASN A 516 -6.68 -4.09 22.05
N SER A 517 -7.65 -4.86 21.54
CA SER A 517 -7.55 -5.48 20.22
C SER A 517 -7.51 -4.43 19.08
N TYR A 518 -8.27 -3.33 19.21
CA TYR A 518 -8.25 -2.25 18.21
C TYR A 518 -6.96 -1.42 18.32
N LYS A 519 -6.52 -1.06 19.54
CA LYS A 519 -5.24 -0.37 19.76
C LYS A 519 -4.07 -1.20 19.22
N ARG A 520 -4.04 -2.48 19.54
CA ARG A 520 -3.03 -3.44 19.06
C ARG A 520 -3.05 -3.59 17.53
N GLU A 521 -4.25 -3.63 16.91
CA GLU A 521 -4.36 -3.70 15.45
C GLU A 521 -3.86 -2.43 14.77
N LEU A 522 -4.18 -1.25 15.31
CA LEU A 522 -3.63 -0.01 14.78
C LEU A 522 -2.10 0.00 14.89
N LYS A 523 -1.54 -0.32 16.07
CA LYS A 523 -0.09 -0.45 16.28
C LYS A 523 0.54 -1.47 15.32
N ARG A 524 -0.14 -2.60 15.04
CA ARG A 524 0.33 -3.61 14.08
C ARG A 524 0.51 -3.04 12.67
N ILE A 525 -0.33 -2.09 12.28
CA ILE A 525 -0.32 -1.50 10.93
C ILE A 525 0.67 -0.36 10.84
N ILE A 526 0.62 0.60 11.78
CA ILE A 526 1.39 1.84 11.72
C ILE A 526 2.72 1.79 12.50
N GLY A 527 2.98 0.68 13.21
CA GLY A 527 4.23 0.48 13.95
C GLY A 527 4.42 1.48 15.10
N ASN A 528 5.58 2.11 15.13
CA ASN A 528 5.98 3.11 16.12
C ASN A 528 5.56 4.53 15.72
N THR A 529 5.10 4.75 14.47
CA THR A 529 4.70 6.07 13.97
C THR A 529 3.52 6.61 14.78
N LYS A 530 3.65 7.83 15.26
CA LYS A 530 2.59 8.55 15.96
C LYS A 530 1.92 9.53 15.01
N PHE A 531 0.61 9.57 15.06
CA PHE A 531 -0.20 10.50 14.27
C PHE A 531 -0.89 11.50 15.20
N ASP A 532 -0.91 12.76 14.81
CA ASP A 532 -1.56 13.82 15.58
C ASP A 532 -3.07 13.77 15.39
N VAL A 533 -3.53 13.57 14.15
CA VAL A 533 -4.94 13.56 13.83
C VAL A 533 -5.33 12.24 13.16
N GLY A 534 -6.34 11.59 13.70
CA GLY A 534 -6.95 10.40 13.10
C GLY A 534 -8.29 10.75 12.46
N ILE A 535 -8.42 10.56 11.14
CA ILE A 535 -9.56 11.01 10.34
C ILE A 535 -10.25 9.80 9.68
N ASP A 536 -11.40 9.37 10.21
CA ASP A 536 -12.30 8.46 9.47
C ASP A 536 -13.08 9.28 8.44
N PHE A 537 -12.42 9.54 7.30
CA PHE A 537 -13.03 10.30 6.21
C PHE A 537 -14.14 9.52 5.50
N GLY A 538 -14.11 8.19 5.56
CA GLY A 538 -15.12 7.35 4.95
C GLY A 538 -16.47 7.35 5.66
N GLY A 539 -16.51 7.25 6.97
CA GLY A 539 -17.72 7.34 7.82
C GLY A 539 -18.73 6.19 7.69
N TYR A 540 -18.46 5.12 6.92
CA TYR A 540 -19.42 4.03 6.64
C TYR A 540 -18.97 2.64 7.07
N ASN A 541 -17.73 2.46 7.49
CA ASN A 541 -17.17 1.16 7.82
C ASN A 541 -16.90 1.01 9.32
N LYS A 542 -17.77 0.31 10.03
CA LYS A 542 -17.69 0.12 11.49
C LYS A 542 -16.36 -0.43 12.01
N PHE A 543 -15.63 -1.23 11.21
CA PHE A 543 -14.32 -1.75 11.63
C PHE A 543 -13.28 -0.63 11.67
N TRP A 544 -13.19 0.17 10.61
CA TRP A 544 -12.28 1.30 10.55
C TRP A 544 -12.67 2.39 11.55
N THR A 545 -13.97 2.70 11.65
CA THR A 545 -14.46 3.64 12.68
C THR A 545 -14.07 3.22 14.10
N LEU A 546 -14.11 1.90 14.42
CA LEU A 546 -13.64 1.39 15.71
C LEU A 546 -12.14 1.55 15.91
N LEU A 547 -11.33 1.36 14.86
CA LEU A 547 -9.88 1.59 14.93
C LEU A 547 -9.56 3.05 15.25
N PHE A 548 -10.22 3.99 14.58
CA PHE A 548 -10.02 5.42 14.82
C PHE A 548 -10.60 5.87 16.17
N ALA A 549 -11.77 5.39 16.55
CA ALA A 549 -12.39 5.70 17.85
C ALA A 549 -11.51 5.30 19.04
N PHE A 550 -10.79 4.17 18.95
CA PHE A 550 -9.92 3.66 20.02
C PHE A 550 -8.42 3.84 19.74
N GLY A 551 -8.05 4.42 18.59
CA GLY A 551 -6.67 4.79 18.28
C GLY A 551 -6.14 5.87 19.22
N ASP A 552 -4.83 5.94 19.31
CA ASP A 552 -4.13 6.98 20.09
C ASP A 552 -3.77 8.15 19.16
N PHE A 553 -4.64 9.17 19.14
CA PHE A 553 -4.52 10.40 18.36
C PHE A 553 -4.76 11.59 19.28
N LYS A 554 -4.12 12.72 19.01
CA LYS A 554 -4.40 13.98 19.74
C LYS A 554 -5.81 14.50 19.41
N VAL A 555 -6.23 14.35 18.13
CA VAL A 555 -7.57 14.71 17.63
C VAL A 555 -8.15 13.56 16.83
N LYS A 556 -9.41 13.25 17.03
CA LYS A 556 -10.17 12.20 16.31
C LYS A 556 -11.34 12.81 15.59
N SER A 557 -11.38 12.67 14.28
CA SER A 557 -12.43 13.22 13.43
C SER A 557 -13.12 12.14 12.61
N ILE A 558 -14.42 12.26 12.41
CA ILE A 558 -15.20 11.41 11.52
C ILE A 558 -16.05 12.27 10.58
N PHE A 559 -16.02 11.96 9.27
CA PHE A 559 -16.76 12.69 8.26
C PHE A 559 -18.13 12.08 7.97
N LEU A 560 -19.09 12.96 7.72
CA LEU A 560 -20.47 12.67 7.35
C LEU A 560 -20.74 13.27 5.98
N HIS A 561 -20.76 12.41 4.95
CA HIS A 561 -20.89 12.85 3.55
C HIS A 561 -22.32 13.07 3.06
N ALA A 562 -23.32 12.89 3.91
CA ALA A 562 -24.73 13.06 3.59
C ALA A 562 -25.56 13.21 4.89
N ASP A 563 -26.88 13.37 4.75
CA ASP A 563 -27.79 13.12 5.86
C ASP A 563 -27.71 11.63 6.27
N MET A 564 -27.03 11.38 7.38
CA MET A 564 -26.73 10.03 7.85
C MET A 564 -27.98 9.24 8.27
N MET A 565 -29.08 9.93 8.64
CA MET A 565 -30.33 9.26 8.97
C MET A 565 -31.07 8.83 7.71
N LYS A 566 -31.02 9.59 6.64
CA LYS A 566 -31.51 9.15 5.31
C LYS A 566 -30.71 7.96 4.82
N GLU A 567 -29.37 7.98 4.92
CA GLU A 567 -28.50 6.84 4.57
C GLU A 567 -28.78 5.59 5.44
N TYR A 568 -29.07 5.75 6.73
CA TYR A 568 -29.46 4.65 7.61
C TYR A 568 -30.76 3.98 7.15
N ASN A 569 -31.72 4.75 6.64
CA ASN A 569 -33.02 4.27 6.17
C ASN A 569 -33.04 3.89 4.68
N LYS A 570 -31.99 4.16 3.95
CA LYS A 570 -31.87 3.89 2.51
C LYS A 570 -31.98 2.41 2.19
N LYS A 571 -32.87 2.09 1.26
CA LYS A 571 -33.05 0.75 0.72
C LYS A 571 -32.59 0.69 -0.73
N VAL A 572 -31.82 -0.34 -1.07
CA VAL A 572 -31.44 -0.69 -2.45
C VAL A 572 -31.91 -2.12 -2.68
N ASN A 573 -32.67 -2.37 -3.73
CA ASN A 573 -33.29 -3.68 -3.99
C ASN A 573 -34.03 -4.24 -2.75
N HIS A 574 -34.87 -3.42 -2.13
CA HIS A 574 -35.67 -3.71 -0.91
C HIS A 574 -34.85 -4.07 0.34
N LYS A 575 -33.51 -3.94 0.32
CA LYS A 575 -32.65 -4.22 1.50
C LYS A 575 -32.00 -2.93 2.01
N TYR A 576 -31.93 -2.78 3.33
CA TYR A 576 -31.18 -1.68 3.95
C TYR A 576 -29.67 -1.84 3.67
N LYS A 577 -29.11 -0.87 2.95
CA LYS A 577 -27.70 -0.93 2.51
C LYS A 577 -26.72 -0.68 3.66
N HIS A 578 -26.91 0.40 4.40
CA HIS A 578 -25.93 0.89 5.38
C HIS A 578 -26.37 0.69 6.85
N ARG A 579 -27.63 0.33 7.10
CA ARG A 579 -28.23 0.25 8.44
C ARG A 579 -27.41 -0.53 9.47
N GLY A 580 -26.86 -1.68 9.06
CA GLY A 580 -26.10 -2.54 9.96
C GLY A 580 -24.76 -1.95 10.42
N ASN A 581 -24.12 -1.17 9.56
CA ASN A 581 -22.87 -0.47 9.90
C ASN A 581 -23.19 0.83 10.68
N LEU A 582 -24.09 1.66 10.16
CA LEU A 582 -24.41 2.96 10.74
C LEU A 582 -24.97 2.83 12.16
N LYS A 583 -25.76 1.78 12.44
CA LYS A 583 -26.18 1.47 13.81
C LYS A 583 -25.02 1.38 14.80
N VAL A 584 -23.91 0.77 14.39
CA VAL A 584 -22.73 0.67 15.25
C VAL A 584 -21.99 2.00 15.30
N ILE A 585 -21.81 2.63 14.14
CA ILE A 585 -21.08 3.89 13.99
C ILE A 585 -21.70 5.02 14.82
N PHE A 586 -23.02 5.18 14.81
CA PHE A 586 -23.72 6.18 15.64
C PHE A 586 -23.36 6.03 17.14
N SER A 587 -23.22 4.79 17.62
CA SER A 587 -22.79 4.55 19.01
C SER A 587 -21.34 4.90 19.29
N LEU A 588 -20.54 5.17 18.24
CA LEU A 588 -19.10 5.50 18.34
C LEU A 588 -18.85 7.00 18.29
N TYR A 589 -19.77 7.84 17.84
CA TYR A 589 -19.59 9.28 17.72
C TYR A 589 -19.12 9.94 19.02
N LYS A 590 -19.54 9.43 20.16
CA LYS A 590 -19.12 9.93 21.48
C LYS A 590 -17.60 9.82 21.75
N PHE A 591 -16.87 8.97 20.99
CA PHE A 591 -15.42 8.77 21.11
C PHE A 591 -14.60 9.64 20.15
N PHE A 592 -15.28 10.42 19.29
CA PHE A 592 -14.65 11.38 18.40
C PHE A 592 -14.69 12.78 19.01
N ASP A 593 -13.66 13.56 18.71
CA ASP A 593 -13.58 14.98 19.13
C ASP A 593 -14.34 15.85 18.13
N ARG A 594 -14.35 15.45 16.84
CA ARG A 594 -15.03 16.16 15.76
C ARG A 594 -15.88 15.21 14.92
N ILE A 595 -17.10 15.65 14.64
CA ILE A 595 -18.05 14.99 13.74
C ILE A 595 -18.33 16.01 12.64
N VAL A 596 -17.76 15.76 11.47
CA VAL A 596 -17.59 16.77 10.42
C VAL A 596 -18.57 16.50 9.28
N SER A 597 -19.55 17.33 9.09
CA SER A 597 -20.41 17.30 7.91
C SER A 597 -19.75 18.05 6.74
N VAL A 598 -20.01 17.60 5.50
CA VAL A 598 -19.36 18.15 4.29
C VAL A 598 -19.98 19.46 3.78
N ALA A 599 -20.98 19.98 4.46
CA ALA A 599 -21.61 21.27 4.22
C ALA A 599 -22.34 21.73 5.47
N GLU A 600 -22.55 23.06 5.62
CA GLU A 600 -23.27 23.65 6.74
C GLU A 600 -24.72 23.15 6.81
N SER A 601 -25.42 23.15 5.69
CA SER A 601 -26.79 22.65 5.60
C SER A 601 -26.92 21.17 6.00
N THR A 602 -25.97 20.35 5.56
CA THR A 602 -25.89 18.93 5.96
C THR A 602 -25.57 18.80 7.46
N ASN A 603 -24.79 19.74 8.03
CA ASN A 603 -24.50 19.75 9.46
C ASN A 603 -25.76 20.04 10.29
N ILE A 604 -26.57 20.97 9.87
CA ILE A 604 -27.86 21.29 10.53
C ILE A 604 -28.78 20.06 10.57
N GLU A 605 -28.94 19.37 9.44
CA GLU A 605 -29.76 18.14 9.34
C GLU A 605 -29.20 17.00 10.20
N ASN A 606 -27.90 16.79 10.16
CA ASN A 606 -27.24 15.78 10.99
C ASN A 606 -27.33 16.14 12.48
N HIS A 607 -27.22 17.40 12.84
CA HIS A 607 -27.35 17.86 14.21
C HIS A 607 -28.76 17.57 14.77
N LEU A 608 -29.83 17.88 14.01
CA LEU A 608 -31.21 17.58 14.40
C LEU A 608 -31.41 16.09 14.65
N ASN A 609 -30.84 15.24 13.82
CA ASN A 609 -31.10 13.78 13.83
C ASN A 609 -30.16 12.98 14.72
N LEU A 610 -28.90 13.44 14.91
CA LEU A 610 -27.85 12.64 15.55
C LEU A 610 -27.41 13.15 16.93
N SER A 611 -27.79 14.36 17.33
CA SER A 611 -27.48 14.92 18.67
C SER A 611 -27.75 13.94 19.82
N PRO A 612 -28.80 13.11 19.82
CA PRO A 612 -29.04 12.14 20.89
C PRO A 612 -27.92 11.09 21.06
N TYR A 613 -27.08 10.88 20.05
CA TYR A 613 -25.96 9.93 20.08
C TYR A 613 -24.63 10.60 20.47
N ILE A 614 -24.60 11.94 20.58
CA ILE A 614 -23.36 12.72 20.66
C ILE A 614 -23.39 13.60 21.90
N PRO A 615 -22.63 13.26 22.97
CA PRO A 615 -22.43 14.18 24.07
C PRO A 615 -21.76 15.47 23.58
N ASN A 616 -22.22 16.63 24.03
CA ASN A 616 -21.75 17.95 23.63
C ASN A 616 -21.85 18.17 22.09
N ALA A 617 -22.99 17.82 21.52
CA ALA A 617 -23.18 17.86 20.05
C ALA A 617 -22.88 19.24 19.45
N LEU A 618 -23.25 20.34 20.13
CA LEU A 618 -23.00 21.71 19.69
C LEU A 618 -21.50 22.01 19.46
N GLU A 619 -20.63 21.45 20.29
CA GLU A 619 -19.18 21.68 20.19
C GLU A 619 -18.50 20.72 19.22
N LYS A 620 -19.03 19.49 19.10
CA LYS A 620 -18.39 18.42 18.34
C LYS A 620 -18.83 18.35 16.88
N MET A 621 -20.08 18.73 16.61
CA MET A 621 -20.62 18.70 15.25
C MET A 621 -20.28 19.99 14.54
N VAL A 622 -19.40 19.88 13.59
CA VAL A 622 -18.87 20.98 12.79
C VAL A 622 -19.05 20.68 11.30
N PHE A 623 -18.79 21.65 10.45
CA PHE A 623 -18.76 21.40 9.01
C PHE A 623 -17.43 21.83 8.39
N VAL A 624 -17.14 21.22 7.25
CA VAL A 624 -16.02 21.56 6.36
C VAL A 624 -16.49 21.30 4.94
N ASN A 625 -16.56 22.34 4.14
CA ASN A 625 -16.95 22.20 2.75
C ASN A 625 -15.97 21.33 1.97
N ASN A 626 -16.48 20.51 1.04
CA ASN A 626 -15.59 19.75 0.16
C ASN A 626 -14.76 20.68 -0.69
N VAL A 627 -13.47 20.40 -0.77
CA VAL A 627 -12.55 21.08 -1.66
C VAL A 627 -12.74 20.56 -3.10
N ILE A 628 -12.52 21.40 -4.07
CA ILE A 628 -12.58 21.07 -5.50
C ILE A 628 -11.22 21.20 -6.16
N SER A 629 -11.03 20.56 -7.33
CA SER A 629 -9.77 20.60 -8.10
C SER A 629 -10.01 21.28 -9.44
N PRO A 630 -10.01 22.63 -9.52
CA PRO A 630 -10.34 23.38 -10.74
C PRO A 630 -9.39 23.07 -11.88
N ASN A 631 -8.08 22.99 -11.59
CA ASN A 631 -7.06 22.69 -12.58
C ASN A 631 -7.33 21.37 -13.29
N LYS A 632 -7.75 20.35 -12.54
CA LYS A 632 -8.11 19.04 -13.08
C LYS A 632 -9.32 19.13 -14.01
N VAL A 633 -10.38 19.83 -13.58
CA VAL A 633 -11.59 20.01 -14.41
C VAL A 633 -11.24 20.72 -15.70
N LEU A 634 -10.46 21.83 -15.65
CA LEU A 634 -10.08 22.61 -16.79
C LEU A 634 -9.11 21.88 -17.73
N GLN A 635 -8.15 21.10 -17.22
CA GLN A 635 -7.27 20.29 -18.05
C GLN A 635 -8.01 19.13 -18.74
N MET A 636 -8.90 18.47 -18.00
CA MET A 636 -9.63 17.32 -18.53
C MET A 636 -10.67 17.72 -19.58
N LYS A 637 -11.23 18.93 -19.54
CA LYS A 637 -12.17 19.39 -20.58
C LYS A 637 -11.52 19.47 -21.96
N GLU A 638 -10.23 19.77 -22.03
CA GLU A 638 -9.48 19.88 -23.29
C GLU A 638 -9.10 18.49 -23.85
N ASN A 639 -9.15 17.46 -23.05
CA ASN A 639 -8.72 16.12 -23.41
C ASN A 639 -9.93 15.32 -23.95
N LYS A 640 -10.08 15.26 -25.27
CA LYS A 640 -11.23 14.66 -25.96
C LYS A 640 -10.88 13.29 -26.52
N GLU A 641 -11.47 12.23 -25.99
CA GLU A 641 -11.44 10.89 -26.57
C GLU A 641 -12.58 10.74 -27.61
N ILE A 642 -12.34 11.19 -28.83
CA ILE A 642 -13.32 11.25 -29.90
C ILE A 642 -12.86 10.40 -31.10
N ILE A 643 -13.79 9.64 -31.67
CA ILE A 643 -13.62 9.02 -33.00
C ILE A 643 -14.55 9.74 -33.99
N GLU A 644 -14.03 10.11 -35.16
CA GLU A 644 -14.80 10.55 -36.32
C GLU A 644 -15.05 9.37 -37.26
N PHE A 645 -16.31 9.11 -37.57
CA PHE A 645 -16.71 8.09 -38.50
C PHE A 645 -17.88 8.58 -39.36
N ASN A 646 -17.75 8.54 -40.67
CA ASN A 646 -18.73 9.04 -41.66
C ASN A 646 -19.17 10.50 -41.42
N ASN A 647 -18.23 11.40 -41.11
CA ASN A 647 -18.47 12.81 -40.78
C ASN A 647 -19.30 13.03 -39.51
N GLU A 648 -19.51 12.01 -38.69
CA GLU A 648 -20.13 12.12 -37.37
C GLU A 648 -19.09 11.83 -36.28
N ARG A 649 -19.23 12.51 -35.15
CA ARG A 649 -18.31 12.44 -34.01
C ARG A 649 -18.92 11.58 -32.92
N TYR A 650 -18.18 10.60 -32.43
CA TYR A 650 -18.62 9.66 -31.41
C TYR A 650 -17.68 9.63 -30.21
N LEU A 651 -18.27 9.53 -29.04
CA LEU A 651 -17.52 9.28 -27.81
C LEU A 651 -17.22 7.76 -27.67
N ILE A 652 -15.97 7.41 -27.38
CA ILE A 652 -15.58 6.03 -27.11
C ILE A 652 -16.00 5.67 -25.69
N THR A 653 -16.88 4.69 -25.55
CA THR A 653 -17.24 4.13 -24.26
C THR A 653 -16.77 2.70 -24.13
N TYR A 654 -16.04 2.40 -23.07
CA TYR A 654 -15.62 1.03 -22.76
C TYR A 654 -16.74 0.32 -22.00
N GLN A 655 -17.31 -0.74 -22.55
CA GLN A 655 -18.19 -1.63 -21.81
C GLN A 655 -17.37 -2.82 -21.30
N ASN A 656 -17.28 -2.95 -19.98
CA ASN A 656 -16.72 -4.16 -19.34
C ASN A 656 -17.83 -5.23 -19.28
N ASP A 657 -17.84 -6.15 -20.21
CA ASP A 657 -18.52 -7.44 -20.02
C ASP A 657 -17.67 -8.35 -19.11
N LYS A 658 -18.35 -9.06 -18.20
CA LYS A 658 -17.73 -9.91 -17.17
C LYS A 658 -17.01 -11.17 -17.68
N ASN A 659 -16.83 -11.32 -18.96
CA ASN A 659 -16.10 -12.44 -19.58
C ASN A 659 -14.82 -11.93 -20.21
N GLU A 660 -13.73 -12.64 -19.94
CA GLU A 660 -12.32 -12.39 -20.30
C GLU A 660 -12.00 -12.40 -21.81
N SER A 661 -12.82 -11.83 -22.64
CA SER A 661 -12.47 -11.53 -24.02
C SER A 661 -12.43 -10.00 -24.17
N ILE A 662 -11.26 -9.47 -24.49
CA ILE A 662 -11.08 -8.07 -24.90
C ILE A 662 -11.82 -7.88 -26.24
N GLY A 663 -13.12 -7.71 -26.14
CA GLY A 663 -13.97 -7.22 -27.21
C GLY A 663 -14.14 -5.72 -27.01
N LEU A 664 -13.51 -4.91 -27.84
CA LEU A 664 -13.87 -3.51 -27.99
C LEU A 664 -15.29 -3.42 -28.57
N ASN A 665 -16.29 -3.39 -27.69
CA ASN A 665 -17.64 -2.96 -28.10
C ASN A 665 -17.64 -1.44 -28.18
N LEU A 666 -17.37 -0.92 -29.36
CA LEU A 666 -17.57 0.48 -29.72
C LEU A 666 -19.07 0.75 -29.82
N SER A 667 -19.72 1.17 -28.74
CA SER A 667 -21.04 1.77 -28.85
C SER A 667 -20.86 3.27 -29.09
N GLY A 668 -21.02 3.72 -30.32
CA GLY A 668 -20.98 5.12 -30.66
C GLY A 668 -22.19 5.84 -30.02
N ILE A 669 -21.91 6.74 -29.09
CA ILE A 669 -22.88 7.71 -28.60
C ILE A 669 -22.60 9.00 -29.36
N PRO A 670 -23.57 9.56 -30.11
CA PRO A 670 -23.34 10.81 -30.83
C PRO A 670 -22.99 11.91 -29.85
N LEU A 671 -21.97 12.69 -30.20
CA LEU A 671 -21.56 13.85 -29.42
C LEU A 671 -22.62 14.97 -29.53
N PRO A 672 -22.67 15.86 -28.54
CA PRO A 672 -23.55 17.03 -28.60
C PRO A 672 -23.39 17.79 -29.91
N ASN A 673 -24.49 18.08 -30.57
CA ASN A 673 -24.55 18.85 -31.80
C ASN A 673 -25.24 20.18 -31.55
N LYS A 674 -24.69 21.28 -32.07
CA LYS A 674 -25.22 22.65 -31.90
C LYS A 674 -26.61 22.87 -32.49
N GLU A 675 -27.11 21.95 -33.35
CA GLU A 675 -28.47 21.98 -33.85
C GLU A 675 -29.50 21.48 -32.87
N TYR A 676 -29.02 20.82 -31.79
CA TYR A 676 -29.82 20.25 -30.71
C TYR A 676 -29.59 21.02 -29.42
N ILE A 677 -30.55 20.90 -28.49
CA ILE A 677 -30.39 21.42 -27.13
C ILE A 677 -29.99 20.25 -26.24
N ASN A 678 -28.76 20.28 -25.77
CA ASN A 678 -28.11 19.16 -25.13
C ASN A 678 -28.10 19.29 -23.60
N PHE A 679 -28.96 18.55 -22.94
CA PHE A 679 -28.96 18.42 -21.49
C PHE A 679 -28.06 17.28 -21.04
N ILE A 680 -27.42 17.45 -19.89
CA ILE A 680 -26.58 16.41 -19.30
C ILE A 680 -26.84 16.26 -17.82
N THR A 681 -26.82 15.02 -17.33
CA THR A 681 -26.78 14.71 -15.89
C THR A 681 -25.65 13.73 -15.61
N ILE A 682 -24.90 13.98 -14.54
CA ILE A 682 -23.73 13.17 -14.13
C ILE A 682 -23.97 12.68 -12.72
N GLY A 683 -23.94 11.36 -12.53
CA GLY A 683 -24.08 10.79 -11.20
C GLY A 683 -24.36 9.29 -11.20
N ARG A 684 -24.20 8.66 -10.04
CA ARG A 684 -24.49 7.25 -9.88
C ARG A 684 -25.95 6.95 -10.17
N LEU A 685 -26.25 5.90 -10.94
CA LEU A 685 -27.62 5.48 -11.23
C LEU A 685 -28.22 4.76 -10.01
N SER A 686 -28.75 5.55 -9.07
CA SER A 686 -29.22 5.09 -7.76
C SER A 686 -30.42 5.93 -7.29
N PRO A 687 -31.23 5.40 -6.35
CA PRO A 687 -32.52 6.01 -6.00
C PRO A 687 -32.44 7.48 -5.63
N GLU A 688 -31.40 7.86 -4.88
CA GLU A 688 -31.21 9.23 -4.38
C GLU A 688 -30.93 10.26 -5.47
N LYS A 689 -30.50 9.83 -6.66
CA LYS A 689 -30.19 10.74 -7.78
C LYS A 689 -31.39 11.08 -8.64
N GLY A 690 -32.53 10.42 -8.45
CA GLY A 690 -33.80 10.79 -9.05
C GLY A 690 -33.85 10.77 -10.59
N GLN A 691 -32.95 10.06 -11.29
CA GLN A 691 -32.92 10.08 -12.77
C GLN A 691 -34.21 9.61 -13.42
N LYS A 692 -34.97 8.74 -12.75
CA LYS A 692 -36.28 8.32 -13.27
C LYS A 692 -37.24 9.51 -13.42
N LYS A 693 -37.28 10.39 -12.42
CA LYS A 693 -38.05 11.63 -12.41
C LYS A 693 -37.58 12.58 -13.53
N LEU A 694 -36.25 12.69 -13.74
CA LEU A 694 -35.70 13.49 -14.82
C LEU A 694 -36.12 12.96 -16.20
N ILE A 695 -36.05 11.64 -16.43
CA ILE A 695 -36.47 11.02 -17.70
C ILE A 695 -37.96 11.28 -17.94
N SER A 696 -38.80 11.19 -16.90
CA SER A 696 -40.24 11.53 -17.02
C SER A 696 -40.47 12.99 -17.38
N ALA A 697 -39.79 13.93 -16.73
CA ALA A 697 -39.84 15.35 -17.03
C ALA A 697 -39.34 15.63 -18.45
N PHE A 698 -38.24 14.99 -18.86
CA PHE A 698 -37.66 15.11 -20.19
C PHE A 698 -38.61 14.55 -21.28
N SER A 699 -39.41 13.54 -20.99
CA SER A 699 -40.44 13.02 -21.90
C SER A 699 -41.50 14.09 -22.25
N GLN A 700 -41.86 14.90 -21.27
CA GLN A 700 -42.77 16.03 -21.51
C GLN A 700 -42.09 17.13 -22.33
N LEU A 701 -40.81 17.43 -21.98
CA LEU A 701 -40.02 18.43 -22.69
C LEU A 701 -39.86 18.11 -24.18
N HIS A 702 -39.48 16.87 -24.50
CA HIS A 702 -39.19 16.44 -25.87
C HIS A 702 -40.43 16.52 -26.78
N LYS A 703 -41.63 16.38 -26.23
CA LYS A 703 -42.90 16.59 -27.00
C LYS A 703 -43.04 18.04 -27.47
N HIS A 704 -42.57 19.01 -26.71
CA HIS A 704 -42.66 20.43 -27.05
C HIS A 704 -41.43 20.91 -27.81
N TYR A 705 -40.27 20.29 -27.54
CA TYR A 705 -38.96 20.60 -28.11
C TYR A 705 -38.30 19.35 -28.70
N PRO A 706 -38.66 18.90 -29.91
CA PRO A 706 -38.16 17.65 -30.50
C PRO A 706 -36.66 17.61 -30.76
N LYS A 707 -35.98 18.78 -30.74
CA LYS A 707 -34.52 18.89 -30.84
C LYS A 707 -33.82 18.82 -29.48
N ALA A 708 -34.49 18.53 -28.37
CA ALA A 708 -33.89 18.33 -27.08
C ALA A 708 -33.29 16.90 -26.96
N VAL A 709 -32.11 16.80 -26.40
CA VAL A 709 -31.35 15.54 -26.16
C VAL A 709 -30.89 15.49 -24.69
N LEU A 710 -30.88 14.29 -24.09
CA LEU A 710 -30.44 14.10 -22.72
C LEU A 710 -29.33 13.05 -22.63
N TYR A 711 -28.19 13.45 -22.09
CA TYR A 711 -27.05 12.56 -21.76
C TYR A 711 -27.07 12.17 -20.29
N ILE A 712 -27.06 10.90 -20.01
CA ILE A 712 -27.02 10.34 -18.63
C ILE A 712 -25.69 9.65 -18.42
N VAL A 713 -24.79 10.30 -17.70
CA VAL A 713 -23.44 9.82 -17.41
C VAL A 713 -23.39 9.17 -16.03
N GLY A 714 -22.97 7.91 -15.98
CA GLY A 714 -22.75 7.15 -14.74
C GLY A 714 -23.21 5.70 -14.83
N GLU A 715 -22.85 4.94 -13.82
CA GLU A 715 -23.22 3.54 -13.63
C GLU A 715 -23.94 3.34 -12.29
N GLY A 716 -24.76 2.28 -12.17
CA GLY A 716 -25.39 1.99 -10.90
C GLY A 716 -26.50 0.94 -10.95
N PRO A 717 -27.06 0.59 -9.79
CA PRO A 717 -28.03 -0.50 -9.67
C PRO A 717 -29.36 -0.27 -10.42
N LEU A 718 -29.67 0.99 -10.75
CA LEU A 718 -30.92 1.33 -11.46
C LEU A 718 -30.76 1.35 -12.99
N LYS A 719 -29.57 1.10 -13.55
CA LYS A 719 -29.32 1.20 -15.00
C LYS A 719 -30.37 0.46 -15.85
N LYS A 720 -30.69 -0.78 -15.50
CA LYS A 720 -31.70 -1.57 -16.21
C LYS A 720 -33.07 -0.94 -16.09
N GLU A 721 -33.51 -0.57 -14.88
CA GLU A 721 -34.81 0.04 -14.64
C GLU A 721 -34.99 1.34 -15.42
N LEU A 722 -33.94 2.19 -15.44
CA LEU A 722 -33.95 3.46 -16.16
C LEU A 722 -34.00 3.27 -17.68
N LYS A 723 -33.25 2.33 -18.23
CA LYS A 723 -33.35 1.98 -19.65
C LYS A 723 -34.73 1.42 -20.02
N ASP A 724 -35.29 0.54 -19.20
CA ASP A 724 -36.66 0.03 -19.40
C ASP A 724 -37.69 1.15 -19.32
N HIS A 725 -37.52 2.14 -18.45
CA HIS A 725 -38.37 3.33 -18.34
C HIS A 725 -38.25 4.21 -19.56
N THR A 726 -37.04 4.49 -20.06
CA THR A 726 -36.79 5.24 -21.30
C THR A 726 -37.47 4.58 -22.49
N LYS A 727 -37.37 3.26 -22.61
CA LYS A 727 -38.03 2.48 -23.69
C LYS A 727 -39.56 2.58 -23.62
N LYS A 728 -40.16 2.52 -22.43
CA LYS A 728 -41.60 2.68 -22.24
C LYS A 728 -42.12 4.06 -22.67
N LEU A 729 -41.27 5.07 -22.64
CA LEU A 729 -41.54 6.44 -23.03
C LEU A 729 -41.16 6.75 -24.48
N HIS A 730 -40.60 5.76 -25.23
CA HIS A 730 -40.14 5.89 -26.62
C HIS A 730 -39.06 6.95 -26.82
N LEU A 731 -38.12 7.08 -25.87
CA LEU A 731 -37.06 8.11 -25.85
C LEU A 731 -35.66 7.59 -26.21
N GLU A 732 -35.55 6.35 -26.73
CA GLU A 732 -34.24 5.74 -27.01
C GLU A 732 -33.41 6.50 -28.03
N HIS A 733 -34.03 7.30 -28.87
CA HIS A 733 -33.37 8.10 -29.90
C HIS A 733 -32.85 9.46 -29.41
N CYS A 734 -33.23 9.89 -28.22
CA CYS A 734 -32.86 11.22 -27.66
C CYS A 734 -32.37 11.18 -26.19
N VAL A 735 -32.39 10.01 -25.52
CA VAL A 735 -31.86 9.83 -24.18
C VAL A 735 -30.73 8.81 -24.22
N PHE A 736 -29.50 9.26 -24.04
CA PHE A 736 -28.28 8.46 -24.16
C PHE A 736 -27.69 8.09 -22.81
N PHE A 737 -27.59 6.79 -22.54
CA PHE A 737 -26.89 6.26 -21.37
C PHE A 737 -25.41 6.06 -21.68
N VAL A 738 -24.61 7.03 -21.34
CA VAL A 738 -23.17 7.08 -21.67
C VAL A 738 -22.35 6.06 -20.89
N GLY A 739 -22.82 5.64 -19.72
CA GLY A 739 -22.03 4.80 -18.81
C GLY A 739 -21.09 5.64 -17.95
N GLN A 740 -20.12 5.00 -17.33
CA GLN A 740 -19.14 5.70 -16.50
C GLN A 740 -17.99 6.18 -17.37
N LEU A 741 -17.71 7.46 -17.36
CA LEU A 741 -16.55 8.09 -18.02
C LEU A 741 -15.45 8.35 -17.00
N GLU A 742 -14.20 8.19 -17.42
CA GLU A 742 -13.04 8.68 -16.66
C GLU A 742 -12.93 10.20 -16.73
N ASN A 743 -13.27 10.76 -17.87
CA ASN A 743 -13.34 12.19 -18.12
C ASN A 743 -14.77 12.60 -18.56
N PRO A 744 -15.65 13.00 -17.62
CA PRO A 744 -16.97 13.50 -17.98
C PRO A 744 -16.97 14.97 -18.39
N PHE A 745 -15.89 15.71 -18.15
CA PHE A 745 -15.85 17.16 -18.25
C PHE A 745 -15.82 17.65 -19.70
N SER A 746 -15.20 16.92 -20.62
CA SER A 746 -15.22 17.24 -22.04
C SER A 746 -16.65 17.14 -22.60
N LEU A 747 -17.43 16.12 -22.21
CA LEU A 747 -18.84 15.98 -22.61
C LEU A 747 -19.71 17.04 -21.92
N LEU A 748 -19.48 17.31 -20.64
CA LEU A 748 -20.18 18.36 -19.90
C LEU A 748 -19.94 19.74 -20.53
N ASP A 749 -18.71 20.03 -20.97
CA ASP A 749 -18.39 21.31 -21.62
C ASP A 749 -19.07 21.47 -22.99
N GLU A 750 -19.32 20.39 -23.71
CA GLU A 750 -20.04 20.42 -25.00
C GLU A 750 -21.57 20.51 -24.87
N CYS A 751 -22.15 20.13 -23.72
CA CYS A 751 -23.58 20.24 -23.47
C CYS A 751 -23.98 21.66 -23.09
N ASP A 752 -25.26 22.01 -23.34
CA ASP A 752 -25.80 23.36 -23.13
C ASP A 752 -26.23 23.60 -21.67
N CYS A 753 -26.74 22.56 -20.99
CA CYS A 753 -27.27 22.70 -19.64
C CYS A 753 -27.04 21.45 -18.80
N PHE A 754 -26.58 21.62 -17.56
CA PHE A 754 -26.47 20.57 -16.57
C PHE A 754 -27.75 20.45 -15.72
N VAL A 755 -28.31 19.25 -15.58
CA VAL A 755 -29.53 19.01 -14.79
C VAL A 755 -29.27 18.02 -13.66
N LEU A 756 -29.53 18.41 -12.42
CA LEU A 756 -29.44 17.55 -11.24
C LEU A 756 -30.81 17.31 -10.62
N SER A 757 -31.31 16.09 -10.65
CA SER A 757 -32.64 15.69 -10.20
C SER A 757 -32.65 14.98 -8.84
N SER A 758 -31.64 15.19 -8.00
CA SER A 758 -31.44 14.44 -6.76
C SER A 758 -32.55 14.65 -5.72
N ASP A 759 -32.91 13.59 -4.99
CA ASP A 759 -33.83 13.66 -3.85
C ASP A 759 -33.11 14.11 -2.57
N TYR A 760 -31.83 13.89 -2.46
CA TYR A 760 -30.92 14.45 -1.44
C TYR A 760 -29.47 14.36 -1.87
N GLU A 761 -28.66 15.29 -1.39
CA GLU A 761 -27.20 15.39 -1.60
C GLU A 761 -26.49 15.74 -0.30
N GLY A 762 -25.19 15.43 -0.24
CA GLY A 762 -24.33 15.97 0.80
C GLY A 762 -23.96 17.43 0.54
N GLN A 763 -23.32 17.66 -0.61
CA GLN A 763 -22.96 19.00 -1.12
C GLN A 763 -23.05 19.10 -2.65
N GLY A 764 -23.07 17.96 -3.37
CA GLY A 764 -23.19 17.96 -4.83
C GLY A 764 -21.96 18.48 -5.56
N LEU A 765 -20.79 17.82 -5.39
CA LEU A 765 -19.53 18.20 -6.05
C LEU A 765 -19.68 18.49 -7.56
N VAL A 766 -20.50 17.70 -8.24
CA VAL A 766 -20.74 17.87 -9.68
C VAL A 766 -21.36 19.22 -10.06
N LEU A 767 -22.07 19.87 -9.12
CA LEU A 767 -22.57 21.23 -9.33
C LEU A 767 -21.40 22.21 -9.43
N MET A 768 -20.44 22.11 -8.53
CA MET A 768 -19.26 22.98 -8.52
C MET A 768 -18.37 22.71 -9.75
N GLU A 769 -18.30 21.45 -10.18
CA GLU A 769 -17.61 21.10 -11.44
C GLU A 769 -18.31 21.75 -12.65
N ALA A 770 -19.64 21.77 -12.69
CA ALA A 770 -20.40 22.47 -13.73
C ALA A 770 -20.24 24.00 -13.65
N MET A 771 -20.17 24.57 -12.44
CA MET A 771 -19.91 26.00 -12.21
C MET A 771 -18.52 26.42 -12.70
N ILE A 772 -17.46 25.59 -12.50
CA ILE A 772 -16.11 25.82 -13.03
C ILE A 772 -16.15 25.91 -14.56
N LEU A 773 -16.93 25.06 -15.22
CA LEU A 773 -17.13 25.04 -16.67
C LEU A 773 -18.12 26.09 -17.16
N LYS A 774 -18.65 26.92 -16.25
CA LYS A 774 -19.63 27.98 -16.54
C LYS A 774 -20.90 27.46 -17.27
N LYS A 775 -21.34 26.23 -16.89
CA LYS A 775 -22.53 25.63 -17.47
C LYS A 775 -23.79 26.11 -16.76
N PRO A 776 -24.87 26.49 -17.47
CA PRO A 776 -26.18 26.67 -16.89
C PRO A 776 -26.60 25.43 -16.11
N ILE A 777 -27.15 25.64 -14.91
CA ILE A 777 -27.49 24.57 -13.98
C ILE A 777 -28.96 24.65 -13.62
N ILE A 778 -29.67 23.53 -13.75
CA ILE A 778 -31.05 23.34 -13.21
C ILE A 778 -30.96 22.22 -12.18
N ALA A 779 -31.40 22.47 -10.96
CA ALA A 779 -31.32 21.44 -9.93
C ALA A 779 -32.52 21.44 -9.01
N THR A 780 -32.89 20.24 -8.53
CA THR A 780 -33.94 20.10 -7.51
C THR A 780 -33.52 20.76 -6.20
N ASP A 781 -34.41 21.55 -5.62
CA ASP A 781 -34.17 22.24 -4.34
C ASP A 781 -34.21 21.22 -3.18
N VAL A 782 -33.04 20.74 -2.82
CA VAL A 782 -32.80 19.87 -1.66
C VAL A 782 -31.61 20.41 -0.88
N THR A 783 -31.55 20.15 0.41
CA THR A 783 -30.69 20.80 1.39
C THR A 783 -29.21 20.97 0.90
N GLY A 784 -28.57 19.91 0.43
CA GLY A 784 -27.18 19.97 -0.03
C GLY A 784 -26.96 20.59 -1.42
N VAL A 785 -28.03 20.75 -2.22
CA VAL A 785 -28.03 21.45 -3.52
C VAL A 785 -28.28 22.92 -3.29
N HIS A 786 -29.30 23.25 -2.46
CA HIS A 786 -29.65 24.61 -2.10
C HIS A 786 -28.42 25.42 -1.67
N SER A 787 -27.65 24.90 -0.72
CA SER A 787 -26.50 25.61 -0.17
C SER A 787 -25.35 25.86 -1.17
N VAL A 788 -25.33 25.14 -2.28
CA VAL A 788 -24.32 25.34 -3.35
C VAL A 788 -24.80 26.38 -4.37
N LEU A 789 -26.09 26.36 -4.71
CA LEU A 789 -26.66 27.22 -5.76
C LEU A 789 -27.30 28.51 -5.23
N GLU A 790 -27.45 28.65 -3.91
CA GLU A 790 -27.89 29.86 -3.27
C GLU A 790 -26.99 31.04 -3.70
N GLY A 791 -27.63 32.16 -4.04
CA GLY A 791 -26.91 33.36 -4.50
C GLY A 791 -26.75 33.49 -6.01
N GLY A 792 -27.46 32.68 -6.81
CA GLY A 792 -27.58 32.86 -8.25
C GLY A 792 -26.64 32.05 -9.10
N TYR A 793 -26.13 30.90 -8.58
CA TYR A 793 -25.25 30.00 -9.31
C TYR A 793 -26.01 28.96 -10.16
N GLY A 794 -27.34 28.96 -10.16
CA GLY A 794 -28.18 28.07 -10.94
C GLY A 794 -29.65 28.22 -10.59
N LEU A 795 -30.51 27.56 -11.36
CA LEU A 795 -31.98 27.56 -11.14
C LEU A 795 -32.35 26.41 -10.19
N LEU A 796 -32.90 26.77 -9.03
CA LEU A 796 -33.47 25.81 -8.07
C LEU A 796 -34.94 25.59 -8.42
N VAL A 797 -35.38 24.35 -8.55
CA VAL A 797 -36.73 23.96 -8.85
C VAL A 797 -37.25 22.98 -7.80
N ASP A 798 -38.59 22.96 -7.56
CA ASP A 798 -39.17 21.99 -6.65
C ASP A 798 -38.82 20.55 -7.02
N ASN A 799 -38.71 19.69 -6.01
CA ASN A 799 -38.27 18.30 -6.19
C ASN A 799 -39.39 17.41 -6.77
N ASN A 800 -39.85 17.75 -8.00
CA ASN A 800 -40.88 17.00 -8.73
C ASN A 800 -40.67 17.08 -10.26
N GLU A 801 -41.39 16.23 -11.00
CA GLU A 801 -41.28 16.11 -12.46
C GLU A 801 -41.71 17.40 -13.19
N THR A 802 -42.81 18.04 -12.73
CA THR A 802 -43.35 19.25 -13.36
C THR A 802 -42.42 20.44 -13.23
N ALA A 803 -41.79 20.60 -12.06
CA ALA A 803 -40.84 21.68 -11.83
C ALA A 803 -39.55 21.50 -12.64
N LEU A 804 -39.04 20.27 -12.80
CA LEU A 804 -37.91 19.96 -13.70
C LEU A 804 -38.26 20.24 -15.16
N PHE A 805 -39.45 19.87 -15.61
CA PHE A 805 -39.96 20.20 -16.95
C PHE A 805 -39.98 21.70 -17.16
N ASN A 806 -40.61 22.46 -16.25
CA ASN A 806 -40.68 23.92 -16.33
C ASN A 806 -39.29 24.55 -16.37
N GLY A 807 -38.37 24.16 -15.47
CA GLY A 807 -37.00 24.68 -15.45
C GLY A 807 -36.24 24.44 -16.75
N MET A 808 -36.37 23.25 -17.35
CA MET A 808 -35.75 22.95 -18.65
C MET A 808 -36.41 23.73 -19.78
N SER A 809 -37.76 23.98 -19.74
CA SER A 809 -38.47 24.79 -20.71
C SER A 809 -38.07 26.26 -20.60
N ASP A 810 -37.97 26.79 -19.39
CA ASP A 810 -37.51 28.15 -19.12
C ASP A 810 -36.12 28.40 -19.66
N PHE A 811 -35.19 27.42 -19.47
CA PHE A 811 -33.82 27.48 -20.04
C PHE A 811 -33.83 27.60 -21.56
N ILE A 812 -34.78 26.90 -22.26
CA ILE A 812 -34.85 26.91 -23.73
C ILE A 812 -35.40 28.26 -24.22
N GLN A 813 -36.32 28.86 -23.47
CA GLN A 813 -37.05 30.10 -23.86
C GLN A 813 -36.27 31.35 -23.47
N ASN A 814 -35.54 31.32 -22.38
CA ASN A 814 -34.89 32.46 -21.77
C ASN A 814 -33.40 32.20 -21.56
N SER A 815 -32.56 33.21 -21.76
CA SER A 815 -31.18 33.12 -21.37
C SER A 815 -31.04 33.08 -19.84
N MET A 816 -30.41 32.07 -19.30
CA MET A 816 -30.09 32.01 -17.88
C MET A 816 -28.79 32.77 -17.60
N GLU A 817 -28.86 33.88 -16.88
CA GLU A 817 -27.72 34.53 -16.30
C GLU A 817 -27.20 33.72 -15.11
N GLN A 818 -25.94 33.38 -15.12
CA GLN A 818 -25.28 32.67 -14.06
C GLN A 818 -24.15 33.49 -13.47
N LYS A 819 -24.10 33.57 -12.14
CA LYS A 819 -23.03 34.25 -11.43
C LYS A 819 -21.71 33.53 -11.63
N SER A 820 -20.62 34.24 -11.77
CA SER A 820 -19.28 33.66 -11.84
C SER A 820 -18.86 33.06 -10.50
N PHE A 821 -18.35 31.83 -10.52
CA PHE A 821 -17.93 31.11 -9.34
C PHE A 821 -16.43 31.34 -9.07
N ASP A 822 -16.13 31.98 -7.94
CA ASP A 822 -14.76 32.16 -7.43
C ASP A 822 -14.32 30.92 -6.66
N TYR A 823 -13.78 29.95 -7.40
CA TYR A 823 -13.35 28.68 -6.85
C TYR A 823 -12.06 28.77 -6.04
N GLU A 824 -11.22 29.79 -6.24
CA GLU A 824 -10.00 29.99 -5.46
C GLU A 824 -10.35 30.44 -4.03
N LYS A 825 -11.18 31.47 -3.93
CA LYS A 825 -11.71 31.92 -2.64
C LYS A 825 -12.44 30.81 -1.91
N TYR A 826 -13.31 30.07 -2.63
CA TYR A 826 -14.05 28.95 -2.07
C TYR A 826 -13.12 27.86 -1.48
N ASN A 827 -12.08 27.44 -2.22
CA ASN A 827 -11.12 26.46 -1.75
C ASN A 827 -10.32 26.95 -0.53
N SER A 828 -9.91 28.23 -0.54
CA SER A 828 -9.21 28.82 0.60
C SER A 828 -10.06 28.76 1.88
N GLU A 829 -11.34 29.16 1.80
CA GLU A 829 -12.25 29.11 2.94
C GLU A 829 -12.52 27.65 3.40
N ALA A 830 -12.67 26.71 2.47
CA ALA A 830 -12.87 25.29 2.79
C ALA A 830 -11.65 24.67 3.48
N LEU A 831 -10.42 25.01 3.04
CA LEU A 831 -9.18 24.57 3.66
C LEU A 831 -8.98 25.18 5.06
N ASP A 832 -9.29 26.47 5.23
CA ASP A 832 -9.23 27.12 6.54
C ASP A 832 -10.17 26.44 7.55
N LEU A 833 -11.38 26.10 7.10
CA LEU A 833 -12.33 25.32 7.90
C LEU A 833 -11.78 23.92 8.21
N PHE A 834 -11.14 23.25 7.24
CA PHE A 834 -10.52 21.95 7.46
C PHE A 834 -9.41 22.05 8.52
N TYR A 835 -8.48 22.95 8.39
CA TYR A 835 -7.39 23.11 9.36
C TYR A 835 -7.90 23.46 10.74
N LYS A 836 -8.86 24.38 10.84
CA LYS A 836 -9.44 24.82 12.10
C LYS A 836 -10.27 23.72 12.77
N ASN A 837 -11.18 23.09 12.01
CA ASN A 837 -12.19 22.19 12.56
C ASN A 837 -11.75 20.73 12.67
N VAL A 838 -10.72 20.31 11.93
CA VAL A 838 -10.28 18.91 11.86
C VAL A 838 -8.88 18.72 12.45
N CYS A 839 -7.95 19.65 12.20
CA CYS A 839 -6.54 19.48 12.55
C CYS A 839 -6.16 20.06 13.91
N THR A 840 -6.97 20.95 14.47
CA THR A 840 -6.69 21.59 15.78
C THR A 840 -7.59 21.04 16.89
N LYS A 841 -7.01 20.87 18.08
CA LYS A 841 -7.79 20.59 19.29
C LYS A 841 -8.39 21.91 19.78
N THR A 842 -9.68 21.94 20.10
CA THR A 842 -10.25 23.06 20.90
C THR A 842 -9.68 22.99 22.30
N ASN A 843 -9.21 24.13 22.77
CA ASN A 843 -8.79 24.31 24.17
C ASN A 843 -9.95 24.07 25.13
#